data_7b1378fdebea2c83686958645c499b7b
#
_entry.id   7b1378fdebea2c83686958645c499b7b
#
_cell.length_a   1.000
_cell.length_b   1.000
_cell.length_c   1.000
_cell.angle_alpha   90.00
_cell.angle_beta   90.00
_cell.angle_gamma   90.00
#
_symmetry.space_group_name_H-M   'P 1'
#
loop_
_entity.id
_entity.type
_entity.pdbx_description
1 polymer ?
#
loop_
_entity_poly.entity_id
_entity_poly.type
_entity_poly.pdbx_seq_one_letter_code
_entity_poly.pdbx_strand_id
1 'polypeptide(L)'
;MQEDTEVPFINNLNDTGDRTRPKGKDAFKDPQKESESSMESPNLEFEYGDTDLLTAELSELYSYTEEPEFALNRDCFEDDFKSHAGGCRWSELAVDEQRTYVMRLLNALEVTDRDKRLRVSRAILYLAQGVFDECDTEGDVLRWSRHNVFLLYDLGIFTALLDLLSMEMDNSQACSSAVRKPAISLADSTELRVLLSIMYLMVETIRVQTEDDRPEWRVARDAFRNELGAPMNSGEPFALLLFTMVTKFCSMNAPHFPMKKVLLLLWKTVLFTLGGFQQLQDLKVVRRQHLNLPPLPEDSIQVVRAMRAASPPASAMELIEQQQQQKKGRRSRRPLVKQDSLDTYNERDPFKNDDSRDEEEDPEENDSGIEGEVDPLDRDVIIQPPPPPPPLRPPTEQVNFPKGLPWAPKVREKDIEHFLESSRNKFIGFTLGNDTETLVGLPRPIHESVKTLKQHKYVSIAEVQMKREEELQQCPLSLGEEEVEETPAEMLYLGMLPNLSQYVIALLKLLLAAAPTSKAKTDSINILADVLPEEMPITVLQSMKLGIDVNRHKEIIVKAISALLLLLLKHFKLNHVYQFEIVSQHLVFANCIPLILKFFNQNIMSYISAKNSICVLDFPNCVVHEMPELTAESLEAGDANQFCWRNLFSCINLLRILNKLTKWKHSRTMMLVVFKSAPILKRALKVKQAMMQLYVLKLLKIQTKYLGRQWRKSNMKTMSAIYQKVRHRLNDDWAYGNDIDARPWDFQAEECALRENIEKFNSRRYDKNKNGEFTPVDNCLQSVLGQRVDLPEDFHYSYEMWLEREVFSQPIQWEGLLQEQ
;
A
#
# COMPACT_ATOMS: atom_id res chain seq x y z
N MET A 1 21.40 -10.18 -36.71
CA MET A 1 20.19 -10.97 -36.98
C MET A 1 19.25 -10.61 -35.82
N GLN A 2 18.36 -9.68 -36.10
CA GLN A 2 17.29 -9.24 -35.20
C GLN A 2 16.13 -10.22 -35.38
N GLU A 3 15.64 -10.78 -34.31
CA GLU A 3 14.32 -11.40 -34.29
C GLU A 3 13.43 -10.57 -33.39
N ASP A 4 12.54 -9.85 -34.03
CA ASP A 4 11.42 -9.14 -33.44
C ASP A 4 10.40 -10.16 -32.93
N THR A 5 10.18 -10.21 -31.63
CA THR A 5 9.02 -10.89 -31.04
C THR A 5 7.96 -9.88 -30.69
N GLU A 6 7.04 -9.67 -31.60
CA GLU A 6 5.77 -8.99 -31.39
C GLU A 6 4.91 -9.76 -30.37
N VAL A 7 4.49 -9.09 -29.32
CA VAL A 7 3.48 -9.57 -28.38
C VAL A 7 2.11 -9.15 -28.91
N PRO A 8 1.18 -10.07 -29.16
CA PRO A 8 -0.10 -9.73 -29.75
C PRO A 8 -1.01 -8.98 -28.76
N PHE A 9 -1.48 -7.83 -29.20
CA PHE A 9 -2.61 -7.11 -28.60
C PHE A 9 -3.88 -7.94 -28.73
N ILE A 10 -4.52 -8.27 -27.63
CA ILE A 10 -5.85 -8.89 -27.63
C ILE A 10 -6.89 -7.76 -27.80
N ASN A 11 -7.22 -7.47 -29.02
CA ASN A 11 -8.50 -6.88 -29.42
C ASN A 11 -9.40 -8.03 -29.86
N ASN A 12 -10.40 -8.37 -29.09
CA ASN A 12 -11.63 -8.99 -29.59
C ASN A 12 -12.70 -9.00 -28.51
N LEU A 13 -13.61 -8.07 -28.64
CA LEU A 13 -14.96 -8.15 -28.08
C LEU A 13 -15.90 -7.43 -29.08
N ASN A 14 -16.27 -8.16 -30.12
CA ASN A 14 -17.50 -7.96 -30.86
C ASN A 14 -17.75 -9.26 -31.63
N ASP A 15 -18.69 -10.04 -31.15
CA ASP A 15 -19.39 -10.96 -32.03
C ASP A 15 -20.88 -10.97 -31.66
N THR A 16 -21.63 -10.50 -32.61
CA THR A 16 -23.09 -10.48 -32.66
C THR A 16 -23.58 -11.81 -33.21
N GLY A 17 -24.37 -12.52 -32.44
CA GLY A 17 -25.04 -13.75 -32.87
C GLY A 17 -26.50 -13.78 -32.45
N ASP A 18 -27.33 -13.37 -33.38
CA ASP A 18 -28.79 -13.47 -33.41
C ASP A 18 -29.29 -14.93 -33.39
N ARG A 19 -30.32 -15.26 -32.61
CA ARG A 19 -31.45 -16.08 -33.00
C ARG A 19 -32.44 -16.47 -31.90
N THR A 20 -33.68 -15.99 -32.11
CA THR A 20 -35.02 -16.67 -31.96
C THR A 20 -35.53 -17.03 -30.58
N ARG A 21 -36.62 -16.33 -30.25
CA ARG A 21 -37.66 -16.71 -29.25
C ARG A 21 -38.41 -17.98 -29.64
N PRO A 22 -39.00 -18.71 -28.65
CA PRO A 22 -40.46 -18.68 -28.62
C PRO A 22 -41.08 -18.37 -27.25
N LYS A 23 -42.33 -17.89 -27.33
CA LYS A 23 -43.21 -17.54 -26.22
C LYS A 23 -43.71 -18.75 -25.46
N GLY A 24 -43.74 -18.65 -24.13
CA GLY A 24 -44.51 -19.50 -23.26
C GLY A 24 -44.89 -18.73 -21.99
N LYS A 25 -46.17 -18.48 -21.83
CA LYS A 25 -46.76 -17.92 -20.61
C LYS A 25 -46.81 -19.05 -19.58
N ASP A 26 -46.32 -18.83 -18.38
CA ASP A 26 -46.97 -19.39 -17.20
C ASP A 26 -46.58 -18.58 -15.96
N ALA A 27 -47.57 -18.24 -15.18
CA ALA A 27 -47.52 -17.42 -13.99
C ALA A 27 -46.96 -18.24 -12.82
N PHE A 28 -45.86 -17.73 -12.20
CA PHE A 28 -45.53 -18.12 -10.85
C PHE A 28 -45.32 -16.88 -9.97
N LYS A 29 -45.97 -16.93 -8.82
CA LYS A 29 -46.04 -15.88 -7.81
C LYS A 29 -44.64 -15.56 -7.25
N ASP A 30 -44.36 -14.28 -7.14
CA ASP A 30 -43.22 -13.72 -6.40
C ASP A 30 -43.34 -14.08 -4.90
N PRO A 31 -42.26 -14.58 -4.27
CA PRO A 31 -42.13 -14.49 -2.82
C PRO A 31 -41.56 -13.11 -2.47
N GLN A 32 -42.29 -12.47 -1.63
CA GLN A 32 -41.99 -11.34 -0.74
C GLN A 32 -40.58 -10.68 -0.89
N LYS A 33 -40.56 -9.44 -1.40
CA LYS A 33 -39.51 -8.49 -1.13
C LYS A 33 -39.44 -8.24 0.36
N GLU A 34 -38.51 -8.93 1.02
CA GLU A 34 -38.02 -8.46 2.30
C GLU A 34 -37.36 -7.12 2.10
N SER A 35 -37.89 -6.11 2.77
CA SER A 35 -37.28 -4.81 2.92
C SER A 35 -35.87 -4.99 3.48
N GLU A 36 -34.84 -4.77 2.65
CA GLU A 36 -33.49 -4.53 3.14
C GLU A 36 -33.54 -3.27 4.02
N SER A 37 -33.79 -3.48 5.30
CA SER A 37 -33.42 -2.49 6.31
C SER A 37 -31.93 -2.26 6.13
N SER A 38 -31.51 -1.03 5.90
CA SER A 38 -30.14 -0.61 5.87
C SER A 38 -29.52 -0.87 7.24
N MET A 39 -29.12 -2.09 7.51
CA MET A 39 -28.22 -2.39 8.61
C MET A 39 -26.92 -1.62 8.31
N GLU A 40 -26.71 -0.53 9.02
CA GLU A 40 -25.46 0.17 9.00
C GLU A 40 -24.37 -0.83 9.41
N SER A 41 -23.48 -1.17 8.48
CA SER A 41 -22.34 -2.03 8.78
C SER A 41 -21.53 -1.43 9.93
N PRO A 42 -21.18 -2.20 10.96
CA PRO A 42 -20.45 -1.68 12.12
C PRO A 42 -19.09 -1.12 11.71
N ASN A 43 -18.58 -0.16 12.48
CA ASN A 43 -17.21 0.29 12.32
C ASN A 43 -16.29 -0.86 12.71
N LEU A 44 -15.40 -1.25 11.80
CA LEU A 44 -14.43 -2.31 12.05
C LEU A 44 -13.29 -1.75 12.91
N GLU A 45 -13.10 -2.29 14.09
CA GLU A 45 -11.99 -2.00 14.97
C GLU A 45 -10.75 -2.76 14.47
N PHE A 46 -10.06 -2.17 13.51
CA PHE A 46 -8.87 -2.70 12.90
C PHE A 46 -7.72 -1.74 13.11
N GLU A 47 -6.64 -2.19 13.74
CA GLU A 47 -5.42 -1.44 13.84
C GLU A 47 -4.48 -1.83 12.69
N TYR A 48 -4.10 -0.82 11.89
CA TYR A 48 -3.20 -1.02 10.76
C TYR A 48 -1.75 -0.95 11.24
N GLY A 49 -1.03 -2.06 11.10
CA GLY A 49 0.37 -2.22 11.48
C GLY A 49 1.19 -2.89 10.38
N ASP A 50 2.41 -3.31 10.70
CA ASP A 50 3.29 -4.04 9.77
C ASP A 50 2.91 -5.51 9.63
N THR A 51 2.43 -6.11 10.72
CA THR A 51 2.03 -7.53 10.82
C THR A 51 0.83 -7.69 11.75
N ASP A 52 0.26 -8.87 11.77
CA ASP A 52 -0.69 -9.31 12.78
C ASP A 52 0.03 -9.75 14.06
N LEU A 53 -0.70 -10.28 15.03
CA LEU A 53 -0.15 -10.91 16.23
C LEU A 53 0.77 -12.08 15.84
N LEU A 54 1.81 -12.33 16.65
CA LEU A 54 2.79 -13.40 16.38
C LEU A 54 2.11 -14.76 16.22
N THR A 55 1.14 -15.09 17.05
CA THR A 55 0.37 -16.34 16.96
C THR A 55 -0.34 -16.49 15.61
N ALA A 56 -0.97 -15.43 15.11
CA ALA A 56 -1.63 -15.43 13.82
C ALA A 56 -0.62 -15.60 12.67
N GLU A 57 0.54 -14.90 12.74
CA GLU A 57 1.58 -15.01 11.72
C GLU A 57 2.22 -16.41 11.70
N LEU A 58 2.41 -17.05 12.87
CA LEU A 58 2.91 -18.40 12.95
C LEU A 58 1.89 -19.44 12.45
N SER A 59 0.60 -19.23 12.73
CA SER A 59 -0.45 -20.13 12.24
C SER A 59 -0.54 -20.14 10.72
N GLU A 60 -0.33 -18.99 10.07
CA GLU A 60 -0.39 -18.84 8.62
C GLU A 60 0.76 -19.56 7.87
N LEU A 61 1.85 -19.86 8.55
CA LEU A 61 2.95 -20.64 8.00
C LEU A 61 2.49 -22.03 7.57
N TYR A 62 1.63 -22.68 8.36
CA TYR A 62 1.18 -24.04 8.14
C TYR A 62 -0.13 -24.08 7.35
N SER A 63 -0.25 -25.05 6.45
CA SER A 63 -1.53 -25.43 5.86
C SER A 63 -2.23 -26.46 6.74
N TYR A 64 -3.55 -26.52 6.73
CA TYR A 64 -4.29 -27.49 7.53
C TYR A 64 -4.05 -28.96 7.10
N THR A 65 -3.56 -29.14 5.87
CA THR A 65 -3.08 -30.42 5.36
C THR A 65 -1.75 -30.86 5.95
N GLU A 66 -0.99 -29.94 6.59
CA GLU A 66 0.30 -30.24 7.25
C GLU A 66 0.13 -30.70 8.70
N GLU A 67 -1.09 -30.72 9.25
CA GLU A 67 -1.35 -31.13 10.64
C GLU A 67 -0.68 -32.45 11.05
N PRO A 68 -0.73 -33.53 10.23
CA PRO A 68 -0.08 -34.80 10.62
C PRO A 68 1.45 -34.71 10.73
N GLU A 69 2.07 -33.66 10.16
CA GLU A 69 3.51 -33.51 10.20
C GLU A 69 4.02 -33.04 11.56
N PHE A 70 3.16 -32.45 12.41
CA PHE A 70 3.55 -32.09 13.77
C PHE A 70 3.96 -33.34 14.58
N ALA A 71 3.18 -34.41 14.50
CA ALA A 71 3.52 -35.68 15.14
C ALA A 71 4.81 -36.29 14.58
N LEU A 72 5.01 -36.24 13.25
CA LEU A 72 6.24 -36.73 12.62
C LEU A 72 7.48 -35.95 13.06
N ASN A 73 7.35 -34.64 13.25
CA ASN A 73 8.46 -33.80 13.73
C ASN A 73 8.83 -34.16 15.18
N ARG A 74 7.84 -34.34 16.05
CA ARG A 74 8.01 -34.83 17.43
C ARG A 74 8.68 -36.21 17.44
N ASP A 75 8.16 -37.17 16.70
CA ASP A 75 8.66 -38.53 16.68
C ASP A 75 10.12 -38.60 16.20
N CYS A 76 10.48 -37.80 15.18
CA CYS A 76 11.88 -37.68 14.71
C CYS A 76 12.82 -37.12 15.79
N PHE A 77 12.34 -36.14 16.58
CA PHE A 77 13.10 -35.58 17.69
C PHE A 77 13.24 -36.61 18.81
N GLU A 78 12.16 -37.25 19.23
CA GLU A 78 12.17 -38.22 20.32
C GLU A 78 13.07 -39.43 20.03
N ASP A 79 13.01 -39.97 18.81
CA ASP A 79 13.83 -41.10 18.40
C ASP A 79 15.33 -40.79 18.50
N ASP A 80 15.73 -39.57 18.08
CA ASP A 80 17.13 -39.14 18.17
C ASP A 80 17.51 -38.73 19.59
N PHE A 81 16.65 -37.99 20.30
CA PHE A 81 16.90 -37.44 21.62
C PHE A 81 16.98 -38.51 22.73
N LYS A 82 16.10 -39.52 22.70
CA LYS A 82 16.10 -40.65 23.61
C LYS A 82 17.45 -41.39 23.62
N SER A 83 18.13 -41.46 22.47
CA SER A 83 19.44 -42.06 22.35
C SER A 83 20.55 -41.25 23.04
N HIS A 84 20.30 -39.94 23.20
CA HIS A 84 21.30 -39.00 23.74
C HIS A 84 21.08 -38.66 25.21
N ALA A 85 19.89 -38.39 25.64
CA ALA A 85 19.57 -37.82 26.97
C ALA A 85 18.99 -38.82 27.97
N GLY A 86 18.91 -40.11 27.62
CA GLY A 86 18.60 -41.16 28.61
C GLY A 86 17.19 -41.05 29.25
N GLY A 87 16.25 -40.32 28.65
CA GLY A 87 14.85 -40.17 29.10
C GLY A 87 14.53 -38.90 29.88
N CYS A 88 15.47 -37.93 29.98
CA CYS A 88 15.19 -36.58 30.47
C CYS A 88 14.32 -35.79 29.46
N ARG A 89 13.60 -34.81 29.97
CA ARG A 89 12.86 -33.86 29.09
C ARG A 89 13.77 -32.77 28.59
N TRP A 90 13.48 -32.21 27.42
CA TRP A 90 14.24 -31.07 26.89
C TRP A 90 14.20 -29.87 27.83
N SER A 91 13.05 -29.59 28.41
CA SER A 91 12.78 -28.49 29.35
C SER A 91 13.55 -28.60 30.67
N GLU A 92 14.00 -29.80 31.02
CA GLU A 92 14.76 -30.08 32.27
C GLU A 92 16.27 -29.99 32.06
N LEU A 93 16.77 -30.00 30.83
CA LEU A 93 18.18 -29.94 30.52
C LEU A 93 18.82 -28.58 30.85
N ALA A 94 20.05 -28.60 31.29
CA ALA A 94 20.87 -27.40 31.38
C ALA A 94 21.17 -26.83 29.98
N VAL A 95 21.35 -25.51 29.88
CA VAL A 95 21.60 -24.83 28.61
C VAL A 95 22.82 -25.40 27.87
N ASP A 96 23.87 -25.79 28.59
CA ASP A 96 25.08 -26.37 27.98
C ASP A 96 24.82 -27.75 27.37
N GLU A 97 23.92 -28.53 27.96
CA GLU A 97 23.50 -29.83 27.43
C GLU A 97 22.62 -29.64 26.19
N GLN A 98 21.73 -28.67 26.24
CA GLN A 98 20.93 -28.26 25.06
C GLN A 98 21.85 -27.83 23.91
N ARG A 99 22.88 -27.01 24.18
CA ARG A 99 23.89 -26.60 23.18
C ARG A 99 24.63 -27.82 22.60
N THR A 100 25.03 -28.75 23.42
CA THR A 100 25.75 -29.96 22.97
C THR A 100 24.88 -30.81 22.04
N TYR A 101 23.61 -30.94 22.37
CA TYR A 101 22.67 -31.67 21.52
C TYR A 101 22.40 -30.96 20.16
N VAL A 102 22.20 -29.64 20.18
CA VAL A 102 22.02 -28.88 18.94
C VAL A 102 23.28 -28.92 18.06
N MET A 103 24.49 -28.86 18.66
CA MET A 103 25.73 -29.03 17.90
C MET A 103 25.84 -30.41 17.24
N ARG A 104 25.33 -31.45 17.90
CA ARG A 104 25.24 -32.77 17.30
C ARG A 104 24.26 -32.78 16.11
N LEU A 105 23.10 -32.14 16.21
CA LEU A 105 22.16 -32.01 15.11
C LEU A 105 22.78 -31.21 13.94
N LEU A 106 23.52 -30.15 14.21
CA LEU A 106 24.25 -29.38 13.22
C LEU A 106 25.20 -30.27 12.40
N ASN A 107 26.05 -31.04 13.10
CA ASN A 107 26.97 -32.00 12.45
C ASN A 107 26.22 -33.07 11.64
N ALA A 108 25.02 -33.47 12.08
CA ALA A 108 24.20 -34.46 11.39
C ALA A 108 23.50 -33.91 10.14
N LEU A 109 23.40 -32.59 9.97
CA LEU A 109 22.91 -31.96 8.72
C LEU A 109 23.90 -32.10 7.55
N GLU A 110 25.21 -32.28 7.83
CA GLU A 110 26.25 -32.43 6.81
C GLU A 110 26.27 -33.82 6.15
N VAL A 111 25.46 -34.77 6.65
CA VAL A 111 25.38 -36.12 6.11
C VAL A 111 24.83 -36.15 4.71
N THR A 112 25.42 -36.93 3.83
CA THR A 112 25.00 -37.07 2.40
C THR A 112 23.66 -37.79 2.23
N ASP A 113 23.24 -38.61 3.17
CA ASP A 113 22.00 -39.38 3.17
C ASP A 113 20.78 -38.42 3.35
N ARG A 114 19.96 -38.32 2.32
CA ARG A 114 18.82 -37.39 2.26
C ARG A 114 17.77 -37.68 3.33
N ASP A 115 17.47 -38.96 3.56
CA ASP A 115 16.43 -39.34 4.52
C ASP A 115 16.88 -39.04 5.96
N LYS A 116 18.16 -39.26 6.26
CA LYS A 116 18.71 -38.88 7.54
C LYS A 116 18.71 -37.36 7.76
N ARG A 117 19.11 -36.57 6.73
CA ARG A 117 19.03 -35.12 6.81
C ARG A 117 17.60 -34.64 7.04
N LEU A 118 16.62 -35.22 6.37
CA LEU A 118 15.21 -34.84 6.56
C LEU A 118 14.76 -35.13 8.00
N ARG A 119 15.14 -36.30 8.57
CA ARG A 119 14.80 -36.60 9.97
C ARG A 119 15.43 -35.61 10.94
N VAL A 120 16.72 -35.26 10.74
CA VAL A 120 17.42 -34.26 11.55
C VAL A 120 16.74 -32.87 11.39
N SER A 121 16.43 -32.48 10.17
CA SER A 121 15.72 -31.22 9.93
C SER A 121 14.35 -31.17 10.61
N ARG A 122 13.61 -32.30 10.63
CA ARG A 122 12.33 -32.39 11.40
C ARG A 122 12.54 -32.28 12.89
N ALA A 123 13.60 -32.86 13.46
CA ALA A 123 13.94 -32.68 14.87
C ALA A 123 14.27 -31.20 15.19
N ILE A 124 15.02 -30.52 14.32
CA ILE A 124 15.31 -29.10 14.46
C ILE A 124 14.00 -28.27 14.34
N LEU A 125 13.10 -28.66 13.43
CA LEU A 125 11.80 -27.99 13.30
C LEU A 125 10.97 -28.13 14.57
N TYR A 126 10.96 -29.32 15.21
CA TYR A 126 10.25 -29.53 16.47
C TYR A 126 10.80 -28.65 17.59
N LEU A 127 12.14 -28.51 17.69
CA LEU A 127 12.77 -27.56 18.62
C LEU A 127 12.32 -26.12 18.34
N ALA A 128 12.35 -25.69 17.05
CA ALA A 128 11.91 -24.36 16.64
C ALA A 128 10.41 -24.14 16.90
N GLN A 129 9.58 -25.19 16.87
CA GLN A 129 8.16 -25.18 17.21
C GLN A 129 7.89 -25.09 18.71
N GLY A 130 8.93 -25.19 19.57
CA GLY A 130 8.81 -24.98 21.00
C GLY A 130 8.53 -26.22 21.82
N VAL A 131 8.95 -27.40 21.35
CA VAL A 131 8.80 -28.71 22.06
C VAL A 131 7.40 -28.88 22.67
N PHE A 132 6.40 -28.68 21.88
CA PHE A 132 5.01 -28.49 22.29
C PHE A 132 4.42 -29.65 23.12
N ASP A 133 4.95 -30.86 22.98
CA ASP A 133 4.51 -32.04 23.78
C ASP A 133 4.89 -31.92 25.26
N GLU A 134 5.85 -31.05 25.58
CA GLU A 134 6.26 -30.75 26.95
C GLU A 134 5.57 -29.50 27.54
N CYS A 135 4.65 -28.89 26.82
CA CYS A 135 4.03 -27.62 27.16
C CYS A 135 2.52 -27.78 27.46
N ASP A 136 2.03 -27.10 28.50
CA ASP A 136 0.62 -27.13 28.90
C ASP A 136 -0.20 -25.98 28.29
N THR A 137 0.46 -24.90 27.84
CA THR A 137 -0.21 -23.71 27.29
C THR A 137 0.44 -23.22 25.99
N GLU A 138 -0.35 -22.52 25.15
CA GLU A 138 0.19 -21.86 23.95
C GLU A 138 1.33 -20.88 24.29
N GLY A 139 1.23 -20.19 25.42
CA GLY A 139 2.27 -19.27 25.90
C GLY A 139 3.58 -19.98 26.21
N ASP A 140 3.53 -21.20 26.75
CA ASP A 140 4.70 -22.01 27.01
C ASP A 140 5.37 -22.45 25.70
N VAL A 141 4.60 -22.88 24.72
CA VAL A 141 5.09 -23.23 23.38
C VAL A 141 5.83 -22.05 22.76
N LEU A 142 5.26 -20.86 22.80
CA LEU A 142 5.90 -19.65 22.25
C LEU A 142 7.16 -19.27 23.02
N ARG A 143 7.18 -19.43 24.33
CA ARG A 143 8.37 -19.16 25.16
C ARG A 143 9.50 -20.11 24.84
N TRP A 144 9.21 -21.42 24.71
CA TRP A 144 10.20 -22.42 24.34
C TRP A 144 10.63 -22.28 22.87
N SER A 145 9.71 -22.00 21.96
CA SER A 145 10.06 -21.69 20.57
C SER A 145 11.07 -20.55 20.51
N ARG A 146 10.81 -19.47 21.28
CA ARG A 146 11.71 -18.31 21.33
C ARG A 146 13.08 -18.66 21.89
N HIS A 147 13.14 -19.38 23.02
CA HIS A 147 14.40 -19.82 23.60
C HIS A 147 15.20 -20.68 22.62
N ASN A 148 14.55 -21.68 22.04
CA ASN A 148 15.20 -22.61 21.12
C ASN A 148 15.66 -21.92 19.83
N VAL A 149 14.87 -21.00 19.28
CA VAL A 149 15.23 -20.26 18.07
C VAL A 149 16.49 -19.40 18.28
N PHE A 150 16.63 -18.72 19.43
CA PHE A 150 17.86 -17.99 19.73
C PHE A 150 19.05 -18.93 19.93
N LEU A 151 18.85 -20.10 20.56
CA LEU A 151 19.87 -21.13 20.68
C LEU A 151 20.32 -21.70 19.33
N LEU A 152 19.37 -21.99 18.42
CA LEU A 152 19.65 -22.47 17.06
C LEU A 152 20.43 -21.42 16.25
N TYR A 153 20.10 -20.15 16.41
CA TYR A 153 20.81 -19.06 15.75
C TYR A 153 22.25 -18.94 16.26
N ASP A 154 22.43 -18.94 17.59
CA ASP A 154 23.72 -18.80 18.22
C ASP A 154 24.72 -19.92 17.83
N LEU A 155 24.20 -21.09 17.51
CA LEU A 155 24.99 -22.26 17.07
C LEU A 155 25.14 -22.38 15.54
N GLY A 156 24.64 -21.39 14.75
CA GLY A 156 24.91 -21.35 13.31
C GLY A 156 23.99 -22.23 12.46
N ILE A 157 22.89 -22.73 12.99
CA ILE A 157 21.93 -23.56 12.25
C ILE A 157 21.39 -22.83 11.02
N PHE A 158 21.15 -21.50 11.08
CA PHE A 158 20.64 -20.74 9.94
C PHE A 158 21.54 -20.82 8.71
N THR A 159 22.85 -20.72 8.91
CA THR A 159 23.85 -20.81 7.83
C THR A 159 23.84 -22.20 7.18
N ALA A 160 23.80 -23.27 7.99
CA ALA A 160 23.71 -24.63 7.48
C ALA A 160 22.42 -24.87 6.68
N LEU A 161 21.28 -24.33 7.14
CA LEU A 161 20.02 -24.40 6.42
C LEU A 161 20.06 -23.63 5.10
N LEU A 162 20.79 -22.51 5.04
CA LEU A 162 20.97 -21.73 3.81
C LEU A 162 21.73 -22.54 2.74
N ASP A 163 22.80 -23.22 3.15
CA ASP A 163 23.57 -24.08 2.23
C ASP A 163 22.70 -25.23 1.72
N LEU A 164 21.91 -25.85 2.60
CA LEU A 164 20.95 -26.89 2.20
C LEU A 164 19.85 -26.35 1.27
N LEU A 165 19.32 -25.16 1.53
CA LEU A 165 18.34 -24.52 0.67
C LEU A 165 18.92 -24.28 -0.73
N SER A 166 20.17 -23.82 -0.82
CA SER A 166 20.85 -23.58 -2.08
C SER A 166 21.05 -24.89 -2.87
N MET A 167 21.41 -25.98 -2.20
CA MET A 167 21.52 -27.30 -2.82
C MET A 167 20.17 -27.82 -3.34
N GLU A 168 19.11 -27.70 -2.55
CA GLU A 168 17.77 -28.17 -2.96
C GLU A 168 17.16 -27.29 -4.08
N MET A 169 17.54 -26.04 -4.20
CA MET A 169 17.11 -25.18 -5.31
C MET A 169 17.67 -25.62 -6.66
N ASP A 170 18.83 -26.25 -6.70
CA ASP A 170 19.48 -26.72 -7.92
C ASP A 170 19.21 -28.20 -8.20
N ASN A 171 18.40 -28.86 -7.41
CA ASN A 171 18.02 -30.25 -7.52
C ASN A 171 17.07 -30.49 -8.71
N SER A 172 17.59 -30.83 -9.86
CA SER A 172 16.85 -31.06 -11.10
C SER A 172 15.97 -32.33 -11.09
N GLN A 173 16.24 -33.29 -10.20
CA GLN A 173 15.45 -34.53 -10.10
C GLN A 173 14.07 -34.29 -9.48
N ALA A 174 13.98 -33.40 -8.49
CA ALA A 174 12.71 -33.01 -7.88
C ALA A 174 11.80 -32.27 -8.88
N CYS A 175 12.38 -31.54 -9.82
CA CYS A 175 11.65 -30.81 -10.85
C CYS A 175 10.98 -31.74 -11.87
N SER A 176 11.58 -32.85 -12.22
CA SER A 176 11.08 -33.78 -13.26
C SER A 176 9.88 -34.62 -12.77
N SER A 177 9.74 -34.82 -11.47
CA SER A 177 8.66 -35.61 -10.86
C SER A 177 7.41 -34.76 -10.57
N ALA A 178 7.51 -33.44 -10.56
CA ALA A 178 6.39 -32.55 -10.27
C ALA A 178 5.42 -32.47 -11.45
N VAL A 179 4.19 -32.88 -11.23
CA VAL A 179 3.10 -32.73 -12.20
C VAL A 179 2.85 -31.23 -12.43
N ARG A 180 2.75 -30.81 -13.69
CA ARG A 180 2.46 -29.42 -14.07
C ARG A 180 1.13 -28.98 -13.48
N LYS A 181 1.17 -28.11 -12.47
CA LYS A 181 -0.03 -27.58 -11.83
C LYS A 181 -0.03 -26.06 -11.75
N PRO A 182 -1.21 -25.45 -11.62
CA PRO A 182 -1.35 -23.98 -11.57
C PRO A 182 -0.56 -23.38 -10.40
N ALA A 183 -0.39 -22.05 -10.44
CA ALA A 183 0.43 -21.24 -9.55
C ALA A 183 0.16 -21.38 -8.04
N ILE A 184 -0.79 -22.23 -7.63
CA ILE A 184 -1.15 -22.57 -6.25
C ILE A 184 -1.24 -24.08 -6.15
N SER A 185 -0.14 -24.72 -5.75
CA SER A 185 -0.09 -26.16 -5.50
C SER A 185 0.09 -26.40 -4.01
N LEU A 186 -0.63 -27.37 -3.46
CA LEU A 186 -0.40 -27.92 -2.13
C LEU A 186 0.56 -29.13 -2.17
N ALA A 187 0.86 -29.63 -3.36
CA ALA A 187 1.82 -30.71 -3.59
C ALA A 187 3.22 -30.11 -3.81
N ASP A 188 3.90 -29.78 -2.75
CA ASP A 188 5.25 -29.21 -2.74
C ASP A 188 6.29 -30.18 -2.17
N SER A 189 7.57 -29.83 -2.26
CA SER A 189 8.66 -30.62 -1.72
C SER A 189 8.64 -30.60 -0.19
N THR A 190 8.63 -31.77 0.44
CA THR A 190 8.66 -31.92 1.90
C THR A 190 9.92 -31.34 2.50
N GLU A 191 11.09 -31.56 1.87
CA GLU A 191 12.36 -31.02 2.37
C GLU A 191 12.36 -29.49 2.37
N LEU A 192 11.97 -28.88 1.27
CA LEU A 192 11.88 -27.42 1.17
C LEU A 192 10.85 -26.87 2.17
N ARG A 193 9.74 -27.57 2.39
CA ARG A 193 8.73 -27.20 3.35
C ARG A 193 9.26 -27.15 4.77
N VAL A 194 10.03 -28.15 5.18
CA VAL A 194 10.68 -28.25 6.51
C VAL A 194 11.73 -27.14 6.65
N LEU A 195 12.67 -27.01 5.69
CA LEU A 195 13.73 -26.00 5.72
C LEU A 195 13.17 -24.59 5.83
N LEU A 196 12.23 -24.23 4.94
CA LEU A 196 11.62 -22.90 4.93
C LEU A 196 10.79 -22.63 6.17
N SER A 197 10.20 -23.67 6.79
CA SER A 197 9.47 -23.50 8.05
C SER A 197 10.41 -23.16 9.20
N ILE A 198 11.55 -23.83 9.32
CA ILE A 198 12.56 -23.52 10.34
C ILE A 198 13.07 -22.08 10.13
N MET A 199 13.47 -21.74 8.90
CA MET A 199 13.99 -20.41 8.58
C MET A 199 12.96 -19.30 8.85
N TYR A 200 11.67 -19.56 8.54
CA TYR A 200 10.61 -18.59 8.86
C TYR A 200 10.42 -18.41 10.36
N LEU A 201 10.37 -19.52 11.14
CA LEU A 201 10.28 -19.44 12.59
C LEU A 201 11.46 -18.66 13.19
N MET A 202 12.68 -18.90 12.68
CA MET A 202 13.86 -18.14 13.12
C MET A 202 13.73 -16.65 12.80
N VAL A 203 13.42 -16.30 11.57
CA VAL A 203 13.32 -14.89 11.15
C VAL A 203 12.19 -14.17 11.88
N GLU A 204 10.99 -14.75 11.97
CA GLU A 204 9.84 -14.08 12.58
C GLU A 204 9.94 -13.98 14.09
N THR A 205 10.41 -15.05 14.77
CA THR A 205 10.54 -15.07 16.22
C THR A 205 11.65 -14.13 16.71
N ILE A 206 12.80 -14.10 16.01
CA ILE A 206 13.89 -13.17 16.35
C ILE A 206 13.51 -11.72 16.04
N ARG A 207 12.80 -11.48 14.93
CA ARG A 207 12.34 -10.14 14.52
C ARG A 207 11.46 -9.48 15.56
N VAL A 208 10.49 -10.22 16.11
CA VAL A 208 9.55 -9.69 17.10
C VAL A 208 10.26 -9.46 18.43
N GLN A 209 10.21 -8.23 18.92
CA GLN A 209 10.75 -7.85 20.21
C GLN A 209 9.69 -8.01 21.29
N THR A 210 10.06 -8.62 22.43
CA THR A 210 9.22 -8.74 23.63
C THR A 210 9.88 -8.06 24.82
N GLU A 211 9.10 -7.73 25.84
CA GLU A 211 9.59 -7.11 27.05
C GLU A 211 10.53 -8.04 27.85
N ASP A 212 10.30 -9.34 27.74
CA ASP A 212 11.05 -10.41 28.41
C ASP A 212 12.38 -10.76 27.73
N ASP A 213 12.77 -10.05 26.67
CA ASP A 213 14.00 -10.33 25.94
C ASP A 213 15.24 -10.05 26.76
N ARG A 214 16.10 -11.08 26.88
CA ARG A 214 17.42 -10.96 27.49
C ARG A 214 18.29 -9.96 26.71
N PRO A 215 19.21 -9.24 27.36
CA PRO A 215 20.13 -8.32 26.68
C PRO A 215 20.90 -8.97 25.53
N GLU A 216 21.31 -10.22 25.70
CA GLU A 216 22.05 -11.02 24.71
C GLU A 216 21.23 -11.26 23.45
N TRP A 217 19.90 -11.48 23.59
CA TRP A 217 18.99 -11.67 22.46
C TRP A 217 18.78 -10.40 21.64
N ARG A 218 18.91 -9.24 22.28
CA ARG A 218 18.86 -7.96 21.54
C ARG A 218 20.06 -7.80 20.63
N VAL A 219 21.26 -8.14 21.15
CA VAL A 219 22.50 -8.12 20.35
C VAL A 219 22.43 -9.15 19.22
N ALA A 220 21.99 -10.38 19.52
CA ALA A 220 21.81 -11.44 18.53
C ALA A 220 20.81 -11.03 17.43
N ARG A 221 19.72 -10.35 17.78
CA ARG A 221 18.75 -9.82 16.82
C ARG A 221 19.37 -8.82 15.86
N ASP A 222 20.13 -7.85 16.37
CA ASP A 222 20.78 -6.84 15.54
C ASP A 222 21.86 -7.47 14.64
N ALA A 223 22.60 -8.45 15.16
CA ALA A 223 23.57 -9.22 14.39
C ALA A 223 22.88 -9.99 13.23
N PHE A 224 21.81 -10.72 13.55
CA PHE A 224 21.06 -11.47 12.53
C PHE A 224 20.41 -10.57 11.47
N ARG A 225 19.88 -9.44 11.90
CA ARG A 225 19.35 -8.43 10.97
C ARG A 225 20.40 -7.95 9.97
N ASN A 226 21.61 -7.64 10.47
CA ASN A 226 22.71 -7.18 9.64
C ASN A 226 23.21 -8.30 8.72
N GLU A 227 23.32 -9.54 9.22
CA GLU A 227 23.70 -10.71 8.44
C GLU A 227 22.74 -10.96 7.26
N LEU A 228 21.43 -10.93 7.50
CA LEU A 228 20.42 -11.09 6.44
C LEU A 228 20.43 -9.98 5.39
N GLY A 229 20.83 -8.76 5.79
CA GLY A 229 20.90 -7.59 4.91
C GLY A 229 22.22 -7.48 4.14
N ALA A 230 23.26 -8.16 4.58
CA ALA A 230 24.57 -8.17 3.95
C ALA A 230 24.67 -9.23 2.84
N PRO A 231 25.61 -9.07 1.89
CA PRO A 231 25.94 -10.14 0.95
C PRO A 231 26.43 -11.38 1.70
N MET A 232 25.79 -12.52 1.42
CA MET A 232 26.16 -13.82 1.96
C MET A 232 27.30 -14.47 1.16
N ASN A 233 27.61 -15.75 1.43
CA ASN A 233 28.64 -16.52 0.70
C ASN A 233 28.45 -16.52 -0.83
N SER A 234 27.20 -16.34 -1.30
CA SER A 234 26.85 -16.20 -2.73
C SER A 234 27.17 -14.80 -3.30
N GLY A 235 27.58 -13.85 -2.50
CA GLY A 235 27.77 -12.46 -2.89
C GLY A 235 26.50 -11.62 -2.96
N GLU A 236 25.34 -12.20 -2.64
CA GLU A 236 24.03 -11.55 -2.68
C GLU A 236 23.31 -11.64 -1.32
N PRO A 237 22.46 -10.66 -0.95
CA PRO A 237 21.61 -10.73 0.23
C PRO A 237 20.61 -11.88 0.16
N PHE A 238 20.25 -12.47 1.31
CA PHE A 238 19.33 -13.61 1.40
C PHE A 238 18.00 -13.40 0.67
N ALA A 239 17.46 -12.19 0.73
CA ALA A 239 16.21 -11.88 0.04
C ALA A 239 16.27 -12.14 -1.49
N LEU A 240 17.42 -11.97 -2.13
CA LEU A 240 17.58 -12.23 -3.57
C LEU A 240 17.49 -13.70 -3.93
N LEU A 241 18.01 -14.58 -3.06
CA LEU A 241 17.84 -16.02 -3.22
C LEU A 241 16.33 -16.37 -3.26
N LEU A 242 15.55 -15.81 -2.36
CA LEU A 242 14.10 -16.04 -2.30
C LEU A 242 13.37 -15.43 -3.51
N PHE A 243 13.78 -14.26 -4.02
CA PHE A 243 13.26 -13.73 -5.28
C PHE A 243 13.57 -14.64 -6.48
N THR A 244 14.75 -15.24 -6.50
CA THR A 244 15.14 -16.22 -7.53
C THR A 244 14.27 -17.48 -7.45
N MET A 245 13.91 -17.95 -6.24
CA MET A 245 12.95 -19.05 -6.07
C MET A 245 11.58 -18.69 -6.66
N VAL A 246 11.08 -17.48 -6.40
CA VAL A 246 9.80 -17.02 -6.95
C VAL A 246 9.82 -16.98 -8.48
N THR A 247 10.91 -16.54 -9.09
CA THR A 247 11.02 -16.52 -10.58
C THR A 247 11.17 -17.91 -11.17
N LYS A 248 11.97 -18.79 -10.56
CA LYS A 248 12.10 -20.21 -10.98
C LYS A 248 10.73 -20.90 -10.95
N PHE A 249 9.92 -20.68 -9.91
CA PHE A 249 8.56 -21.22 -9.85
C PHE A 249 7.65 -20.68 -10.96
N CYS A 250 7.62 -19.36 -11.17
CA CYS A 250 6.76 -18.71 -12.17
C CYS A 250 7.15 -19.02 -13.62
N SER A 251 8.40 -19.42 -13.87
CA SER A 251 8.88 -19.90 -15.17
C SER A 251 8.65 -21.41 -15.39
N MET A 252 7.97 -22.07 -14.46
CA MET A 252 7.70 -23.52 -14.45
C MET A 252 8.97 -24.41 -14.37
N ASN A 253 10.09 -23.82 -13.97
CA ASN A 253 11.34 -24.56 -13.79
C ASN A 253 11.38 -25.33 -12.48
N ALA A 254 10.64 -24.87 -11.47
CA ALA A 254 10.59 -25.48 -10.15
C ALA A 254 9.15 -25.44 -9.57
N PRO A 255 8.18 -26.17 -10.15
CA PRO A 255 6.78 -26.14 -9.73
C PRO A 255 6.53 -26.74 -8.32
N HIS A 256 7.52 -27.44 -7.77
CA HIS A 256 7.47 -28.07 -6.45
C HIS A 256 7.84 -27.13 -5.29
N PHE A 257 8.18 -25.88 -5.56
CA PHE A 257 8.52 -24.93 -4.50
C PHE A 257 7.27 -24.51 -3.69
N PRO A 258 7.33 -24.52 -2.33
CA PRO A 258 6.22 -24.12 -1.46
C PRO A 258 6.07 -22.61 -1.43
N MET A 259 5.40 -22.03 -2.44
CA MET A 259 5.36 -20.58 -2.66
C MET A 259 4.77 -19.77 -1.49
N LYS A 260 3.81 -20.30 -0.75
CA LYS A 260 3.29 -19.63 0.45
C LYS A 260 4.43 -19.37 1.45
N LYS A 261 5.22 -20.40 1.75
CA LYS A 261 6.34 -20.31 2.71
C LYS A 261 7.47 -19.41 2.18
N VAL A 262 7.80 -19.52 0.89
CA VAL A 262 8.79 -18.65 0.25
C VAL A 262 8.37 -17.17 0.32
N LEU A 263 7.13 -16.84 -0.01
CA LEU A 263 6.64 -15.45 0.01
C LEU A 263 6.52 -14.89 1.42
N LEU A 264 6.09 -15.70 2.39
CA LEU A 264 6.06 -15.30 3.79
C LEU A 264 7.47 -15.02 4.31
N LEU A 265 8.42 -15.92 4.05
CA LEU A 265 9.81 -15.75 4.44
C LEU A 265 10.44 -14.53 3.77
N LEU A 266 10.24 -14.35 2.47
CA LEU A 266 10.72 -13.18 1.73
C LEU A 266 10.19 -11.88 2.31
N TRP A 267 8.89 -11.79 2.56
CA TRP A 267 8.29 -10.60 3.18
C TRP A 267 8.87 -10.31 4.55
N LYS A 268 8.98 -11.34 5.41
CA LYS A 268 9.51 -11.17 6.79
C LYS A 268 11.00 -10.84 6.78
N THR A 269 11.79 -11.42 5.88
CA THR A 269 13.21 -11.07 5.69
C THR A 269 13.36 -9.60 5.30
N VAL A 270 12.61 -9.12 4.31
CA VAL A 270 12.65 -7.71 3.89
C VAL A 270 12.14 -6.78 4.99
N LEU A 271 11.09 -7.18 5.73
CA LEU A 271 10.58 -6.41 6.87
C LEU A 271 11.61 -6.32 8.01
N PHE A 272 12.34 -7.40 8.27
CA PHE A 272 13.35 -7.44 9.31
C PHE A 272 14.60 -6.64 8.96
N THR A 273 15.10 -6.78 7.73
CA THR A 273 16.33 -6.11 7.26
C THR A 273 16.14 -4.62 7.04
N LEU A 274 15.05 -4.23 6.36
CA LEU A 274 14.80 -2.83 6.03
C LEU A 274 14.05 -2.08 7.14
N GLY A 275 13.28 -2.79 7.94
CA GLY A 275 12.44 -2.21 8.99
C GLY A 275 11.00 -1.91 8.55
N GLY A 276 10.11 -1.82 9.54
CA GLY A 276 8.68 -1.56 9.34
C GLY A 276 8.31 -0.07 9.28
N PHE A 277 7.05 0.23 9.55
CA PHE A 277 6.52 1.60 9.38
C PHE A 277 7.11 2.59 10.38
N GLN A 278 7.43 2.15 11.60
CA GLN A 278 8.05 3.01 12.59
C GLN A 278 9.48 3.36 12.18
N GLN A 279 10.29 2.36 11.86
CA GLN A 279 11.68 2.56 11.41
C GLN A 279 11.74 3.42 10.14
N LEU A 280 10.80 3.24 9.20
CA LEU A 280 10.66 4.11 8.03
C LEU A 280 10.39 5.57 8.41
N GLN A 281 9.60 5.80 9.45
CA GLN A 281 9.30 7.15 9.93
C GLN A 281 10.55 7.77 10.55
N ASP A 282 11.27 7.02 11.37
CA ASP A 282 12.51 7.46 12.04
C ASP A 282 13.61 7.77 11.01
N LEU A 283 13.84 6.86 10.04
CA LEU A 283 14.77 7.07 8.94
C LEU A 283 14.41 8.32 8.11
N LYS A 284 13.12 8.56 7.91
CA LYS A 284 12.66 9.73 7.17
C LYS A 284 12.90 11.02 7.94
N VAL A 285 12.77 11.00 9.27
CA VAL A 285 13.12 12.16 10.12
C VAL A 285 14.61 12.46 10.00
N VAL A 286 15.46 11.44 10.18
CA VAL A 286 16.93 11.56 10.06
C VAL A 286 17.31 12.10 8.69
N ARG A 287 16.76 11.54 7.59
CA ARG A 287 17.06 12.00 6.21
C ARG A 287 16.64 13.44 5.98
N ARG A 288 15.52 13.89 6.55
CA ARG A 288 15.08 15.29 6.46
C ARG A 288 16.01 16.23 7.23
N GLN A 289 16.49 15.83 8.39
CA GLN A 289 17.46 16.59 9.18
C GLN A 289 18.78 16.77 8.41
N HIS A 290 19.29 15.70 7.79
CA HIS A 290 20.49 15.78 6.94
C HIS A 290 20.33 16.73 5.76
N LEU A 291 19.11 16.85 5.22
CA LEU A 291 18.81 17.77 4.10
C LEU A 291 18.36 19.16 4.58
N ASN A 292 18.47 19.50 5.85
CA ASN A 292 18.01 20.74 6.46
C ASN A 292 16.54 21.08 6.14
N LEU A 293 15.69 20.05 6.01
CA LEU A 293 14.28 20.23 5.68
C LEU A 293 13.43 20.38 6.95
N PRO A 294 12.34 21.16 6.89
CA PRO A 294 11.42 21.31 8.02
C PRO A 294 10.91 19.96 8.55
N PRO A 295 10.50 19.87 9.82
CA PRO A 295 9.99 18.64 10.40
C PRO A 295 8.81 18.06 9.60
N LEU A 296 8.57 16.76 9.77
CA LEU A 296 7.49 16.07 9.07
C LEU A 296 6.13 16.61 9.47
N PRO A 297 5.24 16.85 8.51
CA PRO A 297 3.83 16.90 8.81
C PRO A 297 3.33 15.51 9.23
N GLU A 298 2.20 15.48 9.93
CA GLU A 298 1.58 14.26 10.47
C GLU A 298 1.54 13.09 9.48
N ASP A 299 1.81 11.87 9.97
CA ASP A 299 1.65 10.65 9.17
C ASP A 299 0.19 10.23 9.03
N SER A 300 -0.13 9.54 7.94
CA SER A 300 -1.49 9.07 7.66
C SER A 300 -2.04 8.12 8.72
N ILE A 301 -1.20 7.30 9.34
CA ILE A 301 -1.62 6.36 10.40
C ILE A 301 -2.02 7.14 11.65
N GLN A 302 -1.20 8.11 12.07
CA GLN A 302 -1.46 8.95 13.23
C GLN A 302 -2.73 9.79 13.05
N VAL A 303 -2.89 10.42 11.89
CA VAL A 303 -4.08 11.24 11.60
C VAL A 303 -5.35 10.40 11.57
N VAL A 304 -5.31 9.18 11.03
CA VAL A 304 -6.49 8.28 11.04
C VAL A 304 -6.87 7.86 12.44
N ARG A 305 -5.90 7.61 13.33
CA ARG A 305 -6.19 7.35 14.76
C ARG A 305 -6.85 8.56 15.43
N ALA A 306 -6.36 9.76 15.16
CA ALA A 306 -6.96 11.01 15.66
C ALA A 306 -8.35 11.29 15.08
N MET A 307 -8.61 10.93 13.82
CA MET A 307 -9.95 11.05 13.21
C MET A 307 -11.00 10.19 13.92
N ARG A 308 -10.65 9.00 14.40
CA ARG A 308 -11.56 8.16 15.18
C ARG A 308 -11.98 8.83 16.49
N ALA A 309 -11.03 9.44 17.18
CA ALA A 309 -11.28 10.15 18.42
C ALA A 309 -12.11 11.45 18.25
N ALA A 310 -12.02 12.07 17.06
CA ALA A 310 -12.72 13.30 16.71
C ALA A 310 -14.08 13.07 16.02
N SER A 311 -14.44 11.84 15.68
CA SER A 311 -15.78 11.54 15.16
C SER A 311 -16.79 11.77 16.27
N PRO A 312 -17.85 12.59 16.03
CA PRO A 312 -18.87 12.79 17.05
C PRO A 312 -19.46 11.43 17.43
N PRO A 313 -19.62 11.13 18.74
CA PRO A 313 -20.26 9.91 19.18
C PRO A 313 -21.64 9.77 18.53
N ALA A 314 -22.09 8.55 18.28
CA ALA A 314 -23.37 8.24 17.65
C ALA A 314 -24.59 8.96 18.29
N SER A 315 -24.46 9.34 19.56
CA SER A 315 -25.41 10.17 20.30
C SER A 315 -25.73 11.53 19.66
N ALA A 316 -24.85 12.09 18.83
CA ALA A 316 -25.14 13.37 18.15
C ALA A 316 -26.14 13.19 16.98
N MET A 317 -26.17 12.04 16.33
CA MET A 317 -27.22 11.71 15.36
C MET A 317 -28.54 11.37 16.05
N GLU A 318 -28.50 10.66 17.16
CA GLU A 318 -29.69 10.41 17.99
C GLU A 318 -30.29 11.70 18.56
N LEU A 319 -29.46 12.69 18.97
CA LEU A 319 -29.95 14.01 19.42
C LEU A 319 -30.61 14.81 18.28
N ILE A 320 -30.09 14.68 17.05
CA ILE A 320 -30.72 15.34 15.89
C ILE A 320 -32.05 14.65 15.53
N GLU A 321 -32.12 13.35 15.62
CA GLU A 321 -33.36 12.60 15.41
C GLU A 321 -34.38 12.84 16.55
N GLN A 322 -33.95 12.91 17.80
CA GLN A 322 -34.83 13.28 18.92
C GLN A 322 -35.33 14.73 18.80
N GLN A 323 -34.52 15.69 18.32
CA GLN A 323 -34.99 17.04 18.03
C GLN A 323 -35.99 17.09 16.85
N GLN A 324 -35.83 16.20 15.87
CA GLN A 324 -36.80 16.09 14.78
C GLN A 324 -38.08 15.39 15.22
N GLN A 325 -38.03 14.45 16.16
CA GLN A 325 -39.24 13.82 16.73
C GLN A 325 -40.02 14.74 17.68
N GLN A 326 -39.34 15.60 18.46
CA GLN A 326 -40.02 16.60 19.31
C GLN A 326 -40.70 17.71 18.50
N LYS A 327 -40.25 17.98 17.28
CA LYS A 327 -40.92 18.91 16.34
C LYS A 327 -42.17 18.34 15.68
N LYS A 328 -42.41 17.04 15.73
CA LYS A 328 -43.62 16.39 15.17
C LYS A 328 -44.87 16.50 16.06
N GLY A 329 -44.77 17.10 17.25
CA GLY A 329 -45.86 17.21 18.21
C GLY A 329 -46.79 18.44 18.10
N ARG A 330 -46.57 19.36 17.16
CA ARG A 330 -47.50 20.50 17.00
C ARG A 330 -48.03 20.58 15.57
N ARG A 331 -49.27 20.21 15.42
CA ARG A 331 -50.06 20.34 14.18
C ARG A 331 -50.17 21.80 13.76
N SER A 332 -49.71 22.10 12.56
CA SER A 332 -50.29 23.15 11.70
C SER A 332 -50.21 22.62 10.27
N ARG A 333 -51.39 22.48 9.68
CA ARG A 333 -51.58 22.07 8.30
C ARG A 333 -51.17 23.23 7.38
N ARG A 334 -50.11 23.06 6.61
CA ARG A 334 -49.89 23.67 5.31
C ARG A 334 -49.28 22.63 4.40
N PRO A 335 -49.70 22.48 3.15
CA PRO A 335 -49.14 21.50 2.24
C PRO A 335 -47.73 21.93 1.83
N LEU A 336 -46.75 21.19 2.29
CA LEU A 336 -45.38 21.28 1.84
C LEU A 336 -45.30 20.55 0.52
N VAL A 337 -44.86 21.26 -0.51
CA VAL A 337 -44.36 20.74 -1.79
C VAL A 337 -43.38 19.61 -1.44
N LYS A 338 -43.61 18.43 -1.98
CA LYS A 338 -42.72 17.27 -1.86
C LYS A 338 -41.34 17.68 -2.35
N GLN A 339 -40.45 17.88 -1.43
CA GLN A 339 -39.02 17.89 -1.70
C GLN A 339 -38.61 16.42 -1.85
N ASP A 340 -38.41 16.02 -3.10
CA ASP A 340 -37.91 14.69 -3.43
C ASP A 340 -36.61 14.48 -2.70
N SER A 341 -36.55 13.40 -1.92
CA SER A 341 -35.38 13.06 -1.14
C SER A 341 -34.21 12.74 -2.08
N LEU A 342 -33.04 13.27 -1.78
CA LEU A 342 -31.79 13.05 -2.51
C LEU A 342 -31.45 11.56 -2.70
N ASP A 343 -32.11 10.67 -1.99
CA ASP A 343 -31.87 9.22 -2.04
C ASP A 343 -32.41 8.56 -3.31
N THR A 344 -33.40 9.17 -3.99
CA THR A 344 -33.98 8.61 -5.22
C THR A 344 -33.07 8.81 -6.44
N TYR A 345 -32.09 9.72 -6.38
CA TYR A 345 -31.14 9.96 -7.46
C TYR A 345 -29.95 9.01 -7.48
N ASN A 346 -29.73 8.26 -6.41
CA ASN A 346 -28.57 7.36 -6.29
C ASN A 346 -28.79 5.95 -6.85
N GLU A 347 -30.02 5.58 -7.21
CA GLU A 347 -30.36 4.23 -7.71
C GLU A 347 -30.46 4.10 -9.23
N ARG A 348 -30.42 5.23 -9.98
CA ARG A 348 -30.35 5.16 -11.43
C ARG A 348 -28.90 5.15 -11.90
N ASP A 349 -28.47 4.00 -12.32
CA ASP A 349 -27.23 3.77 -13.04
C ASP A 349 -27.23 4.59 -14.34
N PRO A 350 -26.40 5.64 -14.52
CA PRO A 350 -26.41 6.46 -15.72
C PRO A 350 -25.82 5.76 -16.95
N PHE A 351 -25.47 4.48 -16.85
CA PHE A 351 -24.85 3.69 -17.92
C PHE A 351 -25.72 2.53 -18.44
N LYS A 352 -27.03 2.55 -18.20
CA LYS A 352 -27.90 1.74 -19.05
C LYS A 352 -28.08 2.46 -20.38
N ASN A 353 -27.44 1.92 -21.39
CA ASN A 353 -27.63 2.27 -22.78
C ASN A 353 -29.12 2.18 -23.12
N ASP A 354 -29.71 3.32 -23.47
CA ASP A 354 -30.85 3.36 -24.30
C ASP A 354 -30.40 3.95 -25.62
N ASP A 355 -30.10 3.04 -26.54
CA ASP A 355 -30.02 3.34 -27.97
C ASP A 355 -31.43 3.62 -28.46
N SER A 356 -31.73 4.86 -28.78
CA SER A 356 -32.53 5.15 -29.97
C SER A 356 -32.86 6.64 -30.15
N ARG A 357 -32.42 7.11 -31.28
CA ARG A 357 -33.02 8.11 -32.15
C ARG A 357 -32.78 9.59 -31.92
N ASP A 358 -32.11 10.04 -32.99
CA ASP A 358 -32.12 11.36 -33.60
C ASP A 358 -33.45 12.08 -33.50
N GLU A 359 -33.42 13.38 -33.24
CA GLU A 359 -33.98 14.44 -34.04
C GLU A 359 -33.54 15.80 -33.48
N GLU A 360 -32.97 16.55 -34.39
CA GLU A 360 -32.67 17.97 -34.30
C GLU A 360 -33.93 18.79 -34.02
N GLU A 361 -33.78 19.82 -33.19
CA GLU A 361 -34.43 21.13 -33.40
C GLU A 361 -33.89 22.15 -32.39
N ASP A 362 -33.18 23.14 -32.94
CA ASP A 362 -33.05 24.47 -32.33
C ASP A 362 -34.40 25.18 -32.26
N PRO A 363 -34.65 26.02 -31.28
CA PRO A 363 -34.96 27.39 -31.63
C PRO A 363 -34.32 28.47 -30.72
N GLU A 364 -33.77 29.40 -31.43
CA GLU A 364 -33.64 30.84 -31.34
C GLU A 364 -34.12 31.57 -30.08
N GLU A 365 -33.31 32.55 -29.79
CA GLU A 365 -33.49 33.77 -29.00
C GLU A 365 -34.90 34.31 -28.90
N ASN A 366 -35.24 34.81 -27.70
CA ASN A 366 -35.96 36.06 -27.58
C ASN A 366 -35.61 36.82 -26.33
N ASP A 367 -34.92 37.91 -26.57
CA ASP A 367 -34.76 39.10 -25.78
C ASP A 367 -36.10 39.83 -25.63
N SER A 368 -36.49 40.20 -24.43
CA SER A 368 -37.32 41.38 -24.20
C SER A 368 -37.19 41.89 -22.80
N GLY A 369 -36.45 42.98 -22.67
CA GLY A 369 -36.49 43.84 -21.52
C GLY A 369 -37.82 44.55 -21.36
N ILE A 370 -38.21 44.79 -20.11
CA ILE A 370 -39.11 45.88 -19.76
C ILE A 370 -38.58 46.52 -18.44
N GLU A 371 -38.16 47.74 -18.60
CA GLU A 371 -38.06 48.74 -17.56
C GLU A 371 -39.49 49.13 -17.08
N GLY A 372 -39.60 49.48 -15.80
CA GLY A 372 -40.86 49.99 -15.26
C GLY A 372 -40.65 50.55 -13.86
N GLU A 373 -40.45 51.77 -13.84
CA GLU A 373 -40.51 52.88 -12.90
C GLU A 373 -41.13 52.69 -11.54
N VAL A 374 -40.54 53.40 -10.62
CA VAL A 374 -40.90 53.79 -9.28
C VAL A 374 -42.08 54.74 -9.23
N ASP A 375 -42.99 54.61 -8.28
CA ASP A 375 -43.46 55.78 -7.56
C ASP A 375 -44.04 55.47 -6.15
N PRO A 376 -43.88 56.39 -5.19
CA PRO A 376 -44.14 56.15 -3.77
C PRO A 376 -45.45 56.79 -3.36
N LEU A 377 -45.93 56.38 -2.22
CA LEU A 377 -46.76 57.11 -1.25
C LEU A 377 -47.86 56.22 -0.65
N ASP A 378 -47.93 56.02 0.55
CA ASP A 378 -48.63 56.55 1.67
C ASP A 378 -48.78 55.49 2.82
N ARG A 379 -48.26 55.90 3.95
CA ARG A 379 -48.72 55.88 5.32
C ARG A 379 -49.76 54.84 5.73
N ASP A 380 -49.39 54.04 6.69
CA ASP A 380 -49.92 54.19 8.07
C ASP A 380 -49.06 53.39 9.08
N VAL A 381 -48.51 54.19 10.02
CA VAL A 381 -47.72 53.68 11.14
C VAL A 381 -48.72 53.26 12.21
N ILE A 382 -48.88 51.95 12.39
CA ILE A 382 -49.47 51.40 13.64
C ILE A 382 -48.28 50.94 14.51
N ILE A 383 -48.08 51.77 15.59
CA ILE A 383 -47.12 51.44 16.66
C ILE A 383 -47.70 50.28 17.48
N GLN A 384 -47.17 49.10 17.30
CA GLN A 384 -47.39 48.01 18.26
C GLN A 384 -46.31 48.05 19.35
N PRO A 385 -46.66 47.79 20.61
CA PRO A 385 -45.66 47.76 21.71
C PRO A 385 -44.71 46.59 21.55
N PRO A 386 -43.45 46.76 22.03
CA PRO A 386 -42.46 45.73 21.85
C PRO A 386 -42.87 44.43 22.55
N PRO A 387 -42.64 43.24 21.94
CA PRO A 387 -42.94 41.98 22.59
C PRO A 387 -42.04 41.77 23.82
N PRO A 388 -42.52 41.08 24.86
CA PRO A 388 -41.74 40.82 26.07
C PRO A 388 -40.49 39.98 25.72
N PRO A 389 -39.36 40.19 26.46
CA PRO A 389 -38.11 39.45 26.19
C PRO A 389 -38.36 37.95 26.31
N PRO A 390 -37.78 37.14 25.39
CA PRO A 390 -37.94 35.70 25.46
C PRO A 390 -37.29 35.15 26.74
N PRO A 391 -37.88 34.10 27.36
CA PRO A 391 -37.33 33.51 28.57
C PRO A 391 -35.92 33.00 28.31
N LEU A 392 -35.02 33.29 29.25
CA LEU A 392 -33.63 32.78 29.23
C LEU A 392 -33.64 31.29 29.02
N ARG A 393 -33.16 30.87 27.86
CA ARG A 393 -32.92 29.46 27.55
C ARG A 393 -31.80 28.97 28.50
N PRO A 394 -31.95 27.76 29.08
CA PRO A 394 -30.86 27.14 29.82
C PRO A 394 -29.63 27.05 28.92
N PRO A 395 -28.41 27.16 29.47
CA PRO A 395 -27.19 27.11 28.66
C PRO A 395 -27.17 25.80 27.90
N THR A 396 -27.34 25.91 26.60
CA THR A 396 -27.12 24.78 25.69
C THR A 396 -25.66 24.37 25.85
N GLU A 397 -25.43 23.17 26.32
CA GLU A 397 -24.10 22.57 26.30
C GLU A 397 -23.54 22.79 24.89
N GLN A 398 -22.50 23.59 24.80
CA GLN A 398 -21.79 23.83 23.56
C GLN A 398 -21.16 22.48 23.14
N VAL A 399 -21.79 21.82 22.20
CA VAL A 399 -21.17 20.69 21.51
C VAL A 399 -19.91 21.23 20.84
N ASN A 400 -18.76 20.99 21.46
CA ASN A 400 -17.47 21.33 20.88
C ASN A 400 -17.22 20.46 19.64
N PHE A 401 -17.68 20.93 18.48
CA PHE A 401 -17.24 20.39 17.22
C PHE A 401 -15.75 20.70 17.05
N PRO A 402 -14.89 19.75 16.69
CA PRO A 402 -13.50 20.02 16.40
C PRO A 402 -13.42 21.10 15.30
N LYS A 403 -12.90 22.25 15.67
CA LYS A 403 -12.72 23.38 14.75
C LYS A 403 -11.49 23.07 13.89
N GLY A 404 -11.71 22.63 12.66
CA GLY A 404 -10.64 22.46 11.67
C GLY A 404 -10.69 21.12 10.92
N LEU A 405 -9.93 21.08 9.86
CA LEU A 405 -9.70 19.86 9.07
C LEU A 405 -8.61 19.00 9.74
N PRO A 406 -8.66 17.67 9.59
CA PRO A 406 -7.75 16.76 10.30
C PRO A 406 -6.29 16.86 9.84
N TRP A 407 -6.03 17.61 8.77
CA TRP A 407 -4.71 17.74 8.17
C TRP A 407 -4.24 19.19 8.17
N ALA A 408 -2.99 19.42 8.53
CA ALA A 408 -2.34 20.69 8.25
C ALA A 408 -2.21 20.92 6.73
N PRO A 409 -2.44 22.15 6.23
CA PRO A 409 -2.26 22.45 4.81
C PRO A 409 -0.81 22.25 4.38
N LYS A 410 -0.60 21.90 3.11
CA LYS A 410 0.71 21.78 2.48
C LYS A 410 0.74 22.61 1.21
N VAL A 411 1.76 23.41 1.06
CA VAL A 411 2.01 24.21 -0.13
C VAL A 411 3.34 23.79 -0.74
N ARG A 412 3.36 23.51 -2.02
CA ARG A 412 4.59 23.20 -2.75
C ARG A 412 5.19 24.48 -3.33
N GLU A 413 6.48 24.46 -3.64
CA GLU A 413 7.17 25.54 -4.33
C GLU A 413 6.44 25.96 -5.60
N LYS A 414 6.14 24.99 -6.45
CA LYS A 414 5.39 25.22 -7.71
C LYS A 414 4.01 25.86 -7.51
N ASP A 415 3.36 25.64 -6.38
CA ASP A 415 2.07 26.28 -6.07
C ASP A 415 2.28 27.78 -5.75
N ILE A 416 3.38 28.12 -5.08
CA ILE A 416 3.77 29.51 -4.80
C ILE A 416 4.20 30.23 -6.09
N GLU A 417 5.02 29.60 -6.90
CA GLU A 417 5.45 30.12 -8.21
C GLU A 417 4.25 30.43 -9.10
N HIS A 418 3.34 29.48 -9.25
CA HIS A 418 2.13 29.67 -10.05
C HIS A 418 1.21 30.78 -9.49
N PHE A 419 1.09 30.87 -8.15
CA PHE A 419 0.34 31.95 -7.52
C PHE A 419 0.96 33.31 -7.80
N LEU A 420 2.28 33.43 -7.70
CA LEU A 420 3.01 34.68 -8.01
C LEU A 420 2.92 35.04 -9.48
N GLU A 421 3.12 34.09 -10.38
CA GLU A 421 2.97 34.31 -11.82
C GLU A 421 1.57 34.80 -12.18
N SER A 422 0.54 34.14 -11.68
CA SER A 422 -0.85 34.55 -11.89
C SER A 422 -1.13 35.95 -11.32
N SER A 423 -0.55 36.28 -10.17
CA SER A 423 -0.71 37.60 -9.54
C SER A 423 0.02 38.67 -10.32
N ARG A 424 1.26 38.42 -10.78
CA ARG A 424 2.03 39.35 -11.62
C ARG A 424 1.33 39.65 -12.93
N ASN A 425 0.81 38.62 -13.59
CA ASN A 425 0.05 38.77 -14.83
C ASN A 425 -1.18 39.66 -14.66
N LYS A 426 -1.83 39.59 -13.50
CA LYS A 426 -3.03 40.40 -13.20
C LYS A 426 -2.72 41.84 -12.79
N PHE A 427 -1.67 42.08 -12.02
CA PHE A 427 -1.39 43.38 -11.40
C PHE A 427 -0.26 44.14 -12.05
N ILE A 428 0.71 43.47 -12.67
CA ILE A 428 1.89 44.09 -13.26
C ILE A 428 1.87 44.00 -14.80
N GLY A 429 1.35 42.88 -15.34
CA GLY A 429 1.23 42.66 -16.80
C GLY A 429 2.50 42.13 -17.48
N PHE A 430 3.65 42.12 -16.81
CA PHE A 430 4.90 41.58 -17.35
C PHE A 430 5.73 40.89 -16.25
N THR A 431 6.63 40.02 -16.66
CA THR A 431 7.60 39.35 -15.78
C THR A 431 8.99 39.75 -16.15
N LEU A 432 9.83 40.11 -15.16
CA LEU A 432 11.24 40.42 -15.34
C LEU A 432 12.06 39.12 -15.34
N GLY A 433 12.37 38.60 -16.53
CA GLY A 433 13.24 37.44 -16.66
C GLY A 433 12.83 36.23 -15.84
N ASN A 434 13.80 35.60 -15.20
CA ASN A 434 13.59 34.40 -14.36
C ASN A 434 13.28 34.70 -12.88
N ASP A 435 12.92 35.94 -12.57
CA ASP A 435 12.59 36.33 -11.20
C ASP A 435 11.27 35.74 -10.74
N THR A 436 11.34 34.68 -9.93
CA THR A 436 10.19 33.98 -9.35
C THR A 436 9.83 34.50 -7.96
N GLU A 437 10.63 35.33 -7.32
CA GLU A 437 10.52 35.65 -5.90
C GLU A 437 10.10 37.08 -5.56
N THR A 438 10.37 38.04 -6.46
CA THR A 438 10.10 39.44 -6.19
C THR A 438 8.60 39.75 -6.01
N LEU A 439 8.30 40.47 -4.95
CA LEU A 439 6.94 40.93 -4.63
C LEU A 439 6.72 42.41 -5.04
N VAL A 440 7.69 43.04 -5.66
CA VAL A 440 7.65 44.46 -6.08
C VAL A 440 6.49 44.71 -7.05
N GLY A 441 5.76 45.76 -6.82
CA GLY A 441 4.61 46.13 -7.64
C GLY A 441 3.32 45.32 -7.36
N LEU A 442 3.37 44.34 -6.51
CA LEU A 442 2.16 43.58 -6.10
C LEU A 442 1.46 44.24 -4.92
N PRO A 443 0.12 44.19 -4.86
CA PRO A 443 -0.64 44.74 -3.75
C PRO A 443 -0.33 44.07 -2.42
N ARG A 444 -0.42 44.79 -1.32
CA ARG A 444 -0.18 44.31 0.05
C ARG A 444 -0.91 43.00 0.40
N PRO A 445 -2.19 42.77 0.03
CA PRO A 445 -2.85 41.50 0.28
C PRO A 445 -2.15 40.30 -0.36
N ILE A 446 -1.48 40.48 -1.51
CA ILE A 446 -0.69 39.42 -2.16
C ILE A 446 0.56 39.11 -1.33
N HIS A 447 1.24 40.12 -0.77
CA HIS A 447 2.39 39.93 0.13
C HIS A 447 1.98 39.10 1.36
N GLU A 448 0.83 39.41 1.98
CA GLU A 448 0.30 38.68 3.13
C GLU A 448 -0.06 37.22 2.74
N SER A 449 -0.66 37.04 1.56
CA SER A 449 -0.98 35.73 1.03
C SER A 449 0.28 34.87 0.80
N VAL A 450 1.32 35.43 0.19
CA VAL A 450 2.60 34.75 -0.02
C VAL A 450 3.26 34.38 1.30
N LYS A 451 3.24 35.31 2.28
CA LYS A 451 3.73 35.04 3.63
C LYS A 451 3.02 33.83 4.25
N THR A 452 1.69 33.76 4.13
CA THR A 452 0.88 32.63 4.61
C THR A 452 1.20 31.34 3.84
N LEU A 453 1.36 31.41 2.51
CA LEU A 453 1.76 30.27 1.69
C LEU A 453 3.13 29.71 2.10
N LYS A 454 4.09 30.60 2.32
CA LYS A 454 5.46 30.22 2.76
C LYS A 454 5.47 29.55 4.14
N GLN A 455 4.58 29.95 5.08
CA GLN A 455 4.44 29.29 6.39
C GLN A 455 4.05 27.80 6.27
N HIS A 456 3.31 27.43 5.23
CA HIS A 456 2.87 26.07 4.97
C HIS A 456 3.71 25.36 3.88
N LYS A 457 4.85 25.95 3.50
CA LYS A 457 5.75 25.38 2.49
C LYS A 457 6.21 23.99 2.93
N TYR A 458 6.08 23.05 2.01
CA TYR A 458 6.54 21.69 2.20
C TYR A 458 7.40 21.27 1.02
N VAL A 459 8.66 20.97 1.31
CA VAL A 459 9.61 20.39 0.36
C VAL A 459 9.73 18.90 0.65
N SER A 460 9.55 18.08 -0.37
CA SER A 460 9.73 16.62 -0.24
C SER A 460 11.19 16.23 -0.49
N ILE A 461 11.62 15.14 0.14
CA ILE A 461 12.96 14.55 -0.12
C ILE A 461 13.13 14.27 -1.62
N ALA A 462 12.09 13.76 -2.28
CA ALA A 462 12.13 13.46 -3.71
C ALA A 462 12.36 14.70 -4.59
N GLU A 463 11.79 15.85 -4.24
CA GLU A 463 12.04 17.11 -4.97
C GLU A 463 13.49 17.55 -4.84
N VAL A 464 14.08 17.44 -3.64
CA VAL A 464 15.50 17.76 -3.42
C VAL A 464 16.39 16.81 -4.21
N GLN A 465 16.10 15.49 -4.18
CA GLN A 465 16.86 14.51 -4.93
C GLN A 465 16.80 14.74 -6.44
N MET A 466 15.60 15.01 -6.99
CA MET A 466 15.46 15.30 -8.43
C MET A 466 16.23 16.55 -8.84
N LYS A 467 16.13 17.62 -8.04
CA LYS A 467 16.87 18.85 -8.30
C LYS A 467 18.38 18.60 -8.25
N ARG A 468 18.85 17.83 -7.26
CA ARG A 468 20.27 17.45 -7.17
C ARG A 468 20.74 16.64 -8.38
N GLU A 469 19.92 15.70 -8.88
CA GLU A 469 20.23 14.94 -10.09
C GLU A 469 20.29 15.84 -11.35
N GLU A 470 19.41 16.82 -11.47
CA GLU A 470 19.44 17.82 -12.55
C GLU A 470 20.72 18.68 -12.46
N GLU A 471 21.10 19.12 -11.27
CA GLU A 471 22.34 19.87 -11.04
C GLU A 471 23.59 19.03 -11.39
N LEU A 472 23.63 17.75 -10.99
CA LEU A 472 24.70 16.82 -11.32
C LEU A 472 24.81 16.55 -12.84
N GLN A 473 23.70 16.56 -13.57
CA GLN A 473 23.72 16.46 -15.03
C GLN A 473 24.26 17.71 -15.70
N GLN A 474 24.02 18.90 -15.12
CA GLN A 474 24.49 20.16 -15.65
C GLN A 474 25.95 20.43 -15.31
N CYS A 475 26.38 20.03 -14.11
CA CYS A 475 27.70 20.34 -13.55
C CYS A 475 28.39 19.07 -13.00
N PRO A 476 28.68 18.07 -13.84
CA PRO A 476 29.17 16.76 -13.37
C PRO A 476 30.57 16.82 -12.74
N LEU A 477 31.40 17.80 -13.15
CA LEU A 477 32.77 17.96 -12.65
C LEU A 477 32.83 18.81 -11.37
N SER A 478 31.95 19.81 -11.24
CA SER A 478 31.99 20.77 -10.13
C SER A 478 31.38 20.23 -8.86
N LEU A 479 30.37 19.37 -8.98
CA LEU A 479 29.62 18.89 -7.83
C LEU A 479 30.20 17.61 -7.18
N GLY A 480 31.13 16.94 -7.89
CA GLY A 480 31.73 15.67 -7.42
C GLY A 480 30.76 14.50 -7.40
N GLU A 481 31.29 13.30 -7.19
CA GLU A 481 30.50 12.12 -6.94
C GLU A 481 30.09 12.08 -5.48
N GLU A 482 28.81 11.84 -5.20
CA GLU A 482 28.36 11.55 -3.84
C GLU A 482 28.80 10.15 -3.45
N GLU A 483 29.40 9.99 -2.28
CA GLU A 483 29.59 8.67 -1.69
C GLU A 483 28.21 8.05 -1.38
N VAL A 484 27.98 6.88 -1.96
CA VAL A 484 26.75 6.12 -1.74
C VAL A 484 26.87 5.35 -0.45
N GLU A 485 26.03 5.69 0.53
CA GLU A 485 25.94 4.95 1.78
C GLU A 485 25.43 3.52 1.51
N GLU A 486 26.18 2.50 1.90
CA GLU A 486 25.81 1.08 1.77
C GLU A 486 24.73 0.68 2.78
N THR A 487 23.52 1.20 2.59
CA THR A 487 22.38 0.79 3.40
C THR A 487 21.81 -0.55 2.92
N PRO A 488 21.13 -1.34 3.79
CA PRO A 488 20.47 -2.58 3.35
C PRO A 488 19.49 -2.37 2.18
N ALA A 489 18.84 -1.20 2.11
CA ALA A 489 17.96 -0.86 0.98
C ALA A 489 18.74 -0.64 -0.33
N GLU A 490 19.91 -0.03 -0.25
CA GLU A 490 20.80 0.17 -1.39
C GLU A 490 21.34 -1.16 -1.92
N MET A 491 21.81 -2.02 -1.01
CA MET A 491 22.33 -3.35 -1.35
C MET A 491 21.25 -4.22 -2.00
N LEU A 492 20.04 -4.20 -1.43
CA LEU A 492 18.91 -4.93 -2.00
C LEU A 492 18.53 -4.40 -3.39
N TYR A 493 18.49 -3.08 -3.58
CA TYR A 493 18.19 -2.47 -4.85
C TYR A 493 19.21 -2.85 -5.93
N LEU A 494 20.51 -2.73 -5.60
CA LEU A 494 21.61 -3.06 -6.51
C LEU A 494 21.51 -4.51 -6.98
N GLY A 495 21.29 -5.44 -6.05
CA GLY A 495 21.14 -6.86 -6.39
C GLY A 495 19.85 -7.17 -7.17
N MET A 496 18.76 -6.42 -6.93
CA MET A 496 17.51 -6.61 -7.70
C MET A 496 17.58 -6.05 -9.12
N LEU A 497 18.40 -5.02 -9.37
CA LEU A 497 18.39 -4.23 -10.59
C LEU A 497 18.50 -5.05 -11.88
N PRO A 498 19.40 -6.07 -12.00
CA PRO A 498 19.54 -6.87 -13.21
C PRO A 498 18.29 -7.66 -13.58
N ASN A 499 17.55 -8.16 -12.59
CA ASN A 499 16.39 -9.03 -12.78
C ASN A 499 15.07 -8.41 -12.30
N LEU A 500 15.03 -7.09 -12.06
CA LEU A 500 13.90 -6.38 -11.46
C LEU A 500 12.58 -6.61 -12.21
N SER A 501 12.62 -6.60 -13.54
CA SER A 501 11.43 -6.86 -14.37
C SER A 501 10.87 -8.26 -14.14
N GLN A 502 11.74 -9.27 -14.05
CA GLN A 502 11.36 -10.67 -13.85
C GLN A 502 10.75 -10.86 -12.46
N TYR A 503 11.35 -10.29 -11.42
CA TYR A 503 10.82 -10.32 -10.06
C TYR A 503 9.43 -9.69 -9.96
N VAL A 504 9.25 -8.51 -10.55
CA VAL A 504 7.94 -7.82 -10.57
C VAL A 504 6.89 -8.65 -11.31
N ILE A 505 7.21 -9.17 -12.49
CA ILE A 505 6.29 -10.01 -13.29
C ILE A 505 5.90 -11.28 -12.51
N ALA A 506 6.86 -11.94 -11.87
CA ALA A 506 6.61 -13.15 -11.09
C ALA A 506 5.66 -12.88 -9.91
N LEU A 507 5.90 -11.82 -9.13
CA LEU A 507 5.03 -11.43 -8.03
C LEU A 507 3.61 -11.11 -8.51
N LEU A 508 3.46 -10.39 -9.63
CA LEU A 508 2.14 -10.05 -10.16
C LEU A 508 1.41 -11.25 -10.78
N LYS A 509 2.13 -12.22 -11.36
CA LYS A 509 1.55 -13.51 -11.80
C LYS A 509 0.94 -14.26 -10.61
N LEU A 510 1.67 -14.37 -9.50
CA LEU A 510 1.19 -15.01 -8.27
C LEU A 510 0.01 -14.24 -7.66
N LEU A 511 0.08 -12.91 -7.64
CA LEU A 511 -1.03 -12.06 -7.16
C LEU A 511 -2.29 -12.26 -8.02
N LEU A 512 -2.13 -12.37 -9.34
CA LEU A 512 -3.25 -12.64 -10.25
C LEU A 512 -3.87 -14.01 -10.01
N ALA A 513 -3.04 -15.05 -9.79
CA ALA A 513 -3.49 -16.41 -9.53
C ALA A 513 -4.21 -16.54 -8.17
N ALA A 514 -3.74 -15.78 -7.17
CA ALA A 514 -4.33 -15.75 -5.82
C ALA A 514 -5.53 -14.79 -5.69
N ALA A 515 -5.75 -13.89 -6.67
CA ALA A 515 -6.84 -12.95 -6.61
C ALA A 515 -8.20 -13.67 -6.57
N PRO A 516 -9.14 -13.23 -5.70
CA PRO A 516 -10.45 -13.86 -5.62
C PRO A 516 -11.22 -13.65 -6.92
N THR A 517 -11.91 -14.71 -7.37
CA THR A 517 -12.69 -14.70 -8.61
C THR A 517 -14.18 -14.65 -8.28
N SER A 518 -14.96 -13.96 -9.11
CA SER A 518 -16.40 -13.80 -8.92
C SER A 518 -17.21 -15.10 -9.16
N LYS A 519 -16.56 -16.16 -9.66
CA LYS A 519 -17.15 -17.46 -9.95
C LYS A 519 -16.79 -18.55 -8.92
N ALA A 520 -16.69 -18.18 -7.66
CA ALA A 520 -16.18 -19.02 -6.56
C ALA A 520 -16.87 -20.42 -6.40
N LYS A 521 -18.04 -20.65 -7.00
CA LYS A 521 -18.72 -21.96 -6.88
C LYS A 521 -18.23 -23.01 -7.87
N THR A 522 -17.71 -22.59 -9.04
CA THR A 522 -17.23 -23.54 -10.08
C THR A 522 -15.72 -23.78 -9.98
N ASP A 523 -14.94 -22.77 -9.57
CA ASP A 523 -13.50 -22.88 -9.51
C ASP A 523 -13.00 -23.68 -8.30
N SER A 524 -13.77 -23.73 -7.19
CA SER A 524 -13.43 -24.57 -6.03
C SER A 524 -13.48 -26.07 -6.37
N ILE A 525 -14.38 -26.48 -7.24
CA ILE A 525 -14.49 -27.87 -7.70
C ILE A 525 -13.33 -28.21 -8.62
N ASN A 526 -12.95 -27.30 -9.53
CA ASN A 526 -11.81 -27.51 -10.44
C ASN A 526 -10.48 -27.50 -9.70
N ILE A 527 -10.32 -26.65 -8.68
CA ILE A 527 -9.10 -26.63 -7.84
C ILE A 527 -8.98 -27.94 -7.03
N LEU A 528 -10.08 -28.48 -6.56
CA LEU A 528 -10.10 -29.77 -5.87
C LEU A 528 -9.68 -30.90 -6.81
N ALA A 529 -10.17 -30.92 -8.04
CA ALA A 529 -9.78 -31.91 -9.06
C ALA A 529 -8.29 -31.79 -9.47
N ASP A 530 -7.74 -30.55 -9.45
CA ASP A 530 -6.34 -30.31 -9.78
C ASP A 530 -5.35 -30.62 -8.64
N VAL A 531 -5.84 -30.70 -7.41
CA VAL A 531 -5.01 -30.88 -6.20
C VAL A 531 -4.98 -32.33 -5.72
N LEU A 532 -5.97 -33.14 -6.09
CA LEU A 532 -6.15 -34.48 -5.55
C LEU A 532 -5.86 -35.54 -6.61
N PRO A 533 -5.19 -36.64 -6.23
CA PRO A 533 -5.14 -37.84 -7.06
C PRO A 533 -6.55 -38.35 -7.26
N GLU A 534 -6.91 -38.76 -8.47
CA GLU A 534 -8.25 -39.24 -8.87
C GLU A 534 -8.79 -40.42 -8.06
N GLU A 535 -7.98 -41.04 -7.19
CA GLU A 535 -8.28 -42.30 -6.49
C GLU A 535 -8.64 -42.17 -5.00
N MET A 536 -8.68 -40.96 -4.41
CA MET A 536 -8.99 -40.82 -2.99
C MET A 536 -10.49 -40.59 -2.74
N PRO A 537 -11.17 -41.47 -1.96
CA PRO A 537 -12.51 -41.22 -1.49
C PRO A 537 -12.48 -40.07 -0.45
N ILE A 538 -12.92 -38.90 -0.86
CA ILE A 538 -12.96 -37.72 0.00
C ILE A 538 -14.30 -37.61 0.66
N THR A 539 -14.32 -37.55 2.00
CA THR A 539 -15.53 -37.23 2.74
C THR A 539 -15.91 -35.75 2.49
N VAL A 540 -17.21 -35.43 2.68
CA VAL A 540 -17.70 -34.04 2.57
C VAL A 540 -16.91 -33.12 3.50
N LEU A 541 -16.63 -33.56 4.72
CA LEU A 541 -15.87 -32.80 5.71
C LEU A 541 -14.43 -32.51 5.25
N GLN A 542 -13.72 -33.50 4.69
CA GLN A 542 -12.37 -33.32 4.15
C GLN A 542 -12.37 -32.35 2.96
N SER A 543 -13.40 -32.41 2.11
CA SER A 543 -13.55 -31.48 0.99
C SER A 543 -13.78 -30.04 1.47
N MET A 544 -14.59 -29.84 2.52
CA MET A 544 -14.80 -28.53 3.13
C MET A 544 -13.51 -27.97 3.77
N LYS A 545 -12.81 -28.80 4.57
CA LYS A 545 -11.50 -28.44 5.18
C LYS A 545 -10.50 -28.01 4.11
N LEU A 546 -10.39 -28.78 3.03
CA LEU A 546 -9.50 -28.46 1.92
C LEU A 546 -9.90 -27.17 1.20
N GLY A 547 -11.21 -26.95 0.99
CA GLY A 547 -11.72 -25.71 0.39
C GLY A 547 -11.37 -24.46 1.22
N ILE A 548 -11.50 -24.54 2.53
CA ILE A 548 -11.09 -23.48 3.46
C ILE A 548 -9.58 -23.26 3.39
N ASP A 549 -8.78 -24.34 3.41
CA ASP A 549 -7.31 -24.24 3.37
C ASP A 549 -6.81 -23.61 2.06
N VAL A 550 -7.39 -23.96 0.91
CA VAL A 550 -7.07 -23.36 -0.39
C VAL A 550 -7.40 -21.85 -0.42
N ASN A 551 -8.56 -21.46 0.10
CA ASN A 551 -8.93 -20.04 0.17
C ASN A 551 -7.99 -19.26 1.11
N ARG A 552 -7.70 -19.84 2.29
CA ARG A 552 -6.74 -19.29 3.25
C ARG A 552 -5.35 -19.15 2.63
N HIS A 553 -4.88 -20.14 1.90
CA HIS A 553 -3.61 -20.13 1.17
C HIS A 553 -3.55 -18.96 0.17
N LYS A 554 -4.61 -18.75 -0.64
CA LYS A 554 -4.70 -17.62 -1.57
C LYS A 554 -4.66 -16.27 -0.85
N GLU A 555 -5.41 -16.13 0.24
CA GLU A 555 -5.45 -14.92 1.05
C GLU A 555 -4.08 -14.57 1.64
N ILE A 556 -3.34 -15.57 2.12
CA ILE A 556 -1.98 -15.40 2.67
C ILE A 556 -0.99 -14.96 1.57
N ILE A 557 -1.09 -15.52 0.37
CA ILE A 557 -0.27 -15.09 -0.77
C ILE A 557 -0.53 -13.62 -1.11
N VAL A 558 -1.80 -13.20 -1.18
CA VAL A 558 -2.16 -11.79 -1.43
C VAL A 558 -1.62 -10.88 -0.32
N LYS A 559 -1.72 -11.31 0.95
CA LYS A 559 -1.16 -10.61 2.11
C LYS A 559 0.34 -10.39 1.96
N ALA A 560 1.08 -11.46 1.73
CA ALA A 560 2.55 -11.41 1.64
C ALA A 560 3.02 -10.53 0.47
N ILE A 561 2.46 -10.71 -0.72
CA ILE A 561 2.85 -9.93 -1.92
C ILE A 561 2.48 -8.45 -1.76
N SER A 562 1.29 -8.14 -1.28
CA SER A 562 0.87 -6.74 -1.09
C SER A 562 1.72 -6.01 -0.04
N ALA A 563 2.07 -6.70 1.05
CA ALA A 563 2.95 -6.17 2.07
C ALA A 563 4.37 -5.96 1.54
N LEU A 564 4.95 -6.96 0.88
CA LEU A 564 6.29 -6.89 0.29
C LEU A 564 6.40 -5.74 -0.72
N LEU A 565 5.50 -5.65 -1.69
CA LEU A 565 5.53 -4.59 -2.71
C LEU A 565 5.38 -3.19 -2.10
N LEU A 566 4.49 -3.03 -1.12
CA LEU A 566 4.33 -1.75 -0.43
C LEU A 566 5.60 -1.36 0.34
N LEU A 567 6.23 -2.31 1.01
CA LEU A 567 7.44 -2.10 1.79
C LEU A 567 8.61 -1.69 0.89
N LEU A 568 8.85 -2.41 -0.21
CA LEU A 568 9.87 -2.06 -1.21
C LEU A 568 9.64 -0.66 -1.79
N LEU A 569 8.41 -0.34 -2.22
CA LEU A 569 8.07 0.99 -2.73
C LEU A 569 8.27 2.11 -1.70
N LYS A 570 8.16 1.83 -0.41
CA LYS A 570 8.40 2.84 0.63
C LYS A 570 9.89 3.03 0.90
N HIS A 571 10.65 1.96 1.07
CA HIS A 571 12.09 2.01 1.35
C HIS A 571 12.86 2.59 0.18
N PHE A 572 12.61 2.11 -1.05
CA PHE A 572 13.26 2.66 -2.23
C PHE A 572 12.94 4.13 -2.45
N LYS A 573 11.69 4.56 -2.18
CA LYS A 573 11.35 5.98 -2.25
C LYS A 573 12.08 6.84 -1.23
N LEU A 574 12.37 6.29 -0.06
CA LEU A 574 13.11 6.99 0.99
C LEU A 574 14.60 7.03 0.66
N ASN A 575 15.13 5.95 0.10
CA ASN A 575 16.53 5.87 -0.30
C ASN A 575 16.81 6.83 -1.47
N HIS A 576 16.17 6.61 -2.62
CA HIS A 576 16.23 7.54 -3.75
C HIS A 576 14.97 7.50 -4.61
N VAL A 577 14.52 8.68 -5.10
CA VAL A 577 13.28 8.78 -5.88
C VAL A 577 13.33 7.94 -7.17
N TYR A 578 14.46 7.85 -7.86
CA TYR A 578 14.58 7.08 -9.10
C TYR A 578 14.58 5.57 -8.87
N GLN A 579 15.02 5.09 -7.71
CA GLN A 579 14.85 3.68 -7.32
C GLN A 579 13.37 3.32 -7.14
N PHE A 580 12.59 4.22 -6.56
CA PHE A 580 11.13 4.06 -6.49
C PHE A 580 10.48 4.14 -7.87
N GLU A 581 10.94 5.05 -8.73
CA GLU A 581 10.31 5.25 -10.04
C GLU A 581 10.54 4.07 -10.99
N ILE A 582 11.71 3.43 -11.01
CA ILE A 582 11.94 2.24 -11.83
C ILE A 582 11.05 1.08 -11.39
N VAL A 583 10.94 0.82 -10.08
CA VAL A 583 10.05 -0.25 -9.58
C VAL A 583 8.59 0.08 -9.91
N SER A 584 8.19 1.34 -9.75
CA SER A 584 6.83 1.80 -10.11
C SER A 584 6.55 1.62 -11.60
N GLN A 585 7.53 1.92 -12.46
CA GLN A 585 7.41 1.78 -13.91
C GLN A 585 7.26 0.31 -14.32
N HIS A 586 8.07 -0.59 -13.77
CA HIS A 586 7.94 -2.03 -14.01
C HIS A 586 6.58 -2.57 -13.53
N LEU A 587 6.07 -2.13 -12.38
CA LEU A 587 4.74 -2.50 -11.91
C LEU A 587 3.64 -2.03 -12.87
N VAL A 588 3.74 -0.80 -13.39
CA VAL A 588 2.74 -0.27 -14.34
C VAL A 588 2.79 -1.02 -15.66
N PHE A 589 3.96 -1.29 -16.22
CA PHE A 589 4.12 -2.04 -17.46
C PHE A 589 3.68 -3.51 -17.32
N ALA A 590 3.85 -4.09 -16.14
CA ALA A 590 3.33 -5.42 -15.84
C ALA A 590 1.83 -5.44 -15.47
N ASN A 591 1.07 -4.38 -15.78
CA ASN A 591 -0.37 -4.27 -15.58
C ASN A 591 -0.84 -4.33 -14.11
N CYS A 592 -0.05 -3.83 -13.16
CA CYS A 592 -0.43 -3.80 -11.76
C CYS A 592 -1.71 -2.98 -11.50
N ILE A 593 -1.90 -1.84 -12.20
CA ILE A 593 -3.08 -0.98 -12.04
C ILE A 593 -4.38 -1.73 -12.37
N PRO A 594 -4.56 -2.31 -13.58
CA PRO A 594 -5.77 -3.06 -13.90
C PRO A 594 -5.93 -4.32 -13.03
N LEU A 595 -4.84 -4.97 -12.62
CA LEU A 595 -4.88 -6.12 -11.72
C LEU A 595 -5.50 -5.75 -10.36
N ILE A 596 -5.04 -4.67 -9.72
CA ILE A 596 -5.62 -4.19 -8.46
C ILE A 596 -7.08 -3.77 -8.65
N LEU A 597 -7.42 -3.10 -9.74
CA LEU A 597 -8.80 -2.72 -10.02
C LEU A 597 -9.69 -3.95 -10.23
N LYS A 598 -9.20 -4.99 -10.91
CA LYS A 598 -9.91 -6.28 -11.04
C LYS A 598 -10.14 -6.92 -9.67
N PHE A 599 -9.14 -6.88 -8.79
CA PHE A 599 -9.25 -7.35 -7.41
C PHE A 599 -10.39 -6.64 -6.66
N PHE A 600 -10.51 -5.31 -6.77
CA PHE A 600 -11.57 -4.53 -6.13
C PHE A 600 -12.92 -4.59 -6.84
N ASN A 601 -12.98 -5.11 -8.06
CA ASN A 601 -14.23 -5.23 -8.83
C ASN A 601 -15.08 -6.45 -8.45
N GLN A 602 -14.93 -6.97 -7.26
CA GLN A 602 -15.70 -8.04 -6.66
C GLN A 602 -16.46 -7.55 -5.42
N ASN A 603 -17.18 -8.45 -4.76
CA ASN A 603 -17.81 -8.14 -3.47
C ASN A 603 -16.75 -8.06 -2.37
N ILE A 604 -16.18 -6.85 -2.18
CA ILE A 604 -15.10 -6.64 -1.21
C ILE A 604 -15.57 -6.86 0.24
N MET A 605 -16.86 -6.63 0.53
CA MET A 605 -17.42 -6.91 1.87
C MET A 605 -17.36 -8.40 2.16
N SER A 606 -17.76 -9.24 1.20
CA SER A 606 -17.68 -10.68 1.33
C SER A 606 -16.24 -11.18 1.51
N TYR A 607 -15.28 -10.57 0.80
CA TYR A 607 -13.87 -10.90 0.95
C TYR A 607 -13.32 -10.53 2.33
N ILE A 608 -13.68 -9.36 2.87
CA ILE A 608 -13.23 -8.91 4.19
C ILE A 608 -13.88 -9.71 5.32
N SER A 609 -15.14 -10.12 5.17
CA SER A 609 -15.86 -10.93 6.15
C SER A 609 -15.71 -12.45 5.92
N ALA A 610 -14.79 -12.87 5.04
CA ALA A 610 -14.57 -14.30 4.78
C ALA A 610 -14.08 -15.02 6.04
N LYS A 611 -14.64 -16.19 6.29
CA LYS A 611 -14.32 -17.05 7.43
C LYS A 611 -13.49 -18.25 6.97
N ASN A 612 -12.26 -17.99 6.56
CA ASN A 612 -11.31 -19.00 6.08
C ASN A 612 -10.25 -19.32 7.16
N SER A 613 -10.66 -19.43 8.41
CA SER A 613 -9.84 -19.87 9.54
C SER A 613 -10.59 -20.91 10.35
N ILE A 614 -9.86 -21.95 10.77
CA ILE A 614 -10.33 -22.99 11.68
C ILE A 614 -9.43 -22.91 12.92
N CYS A 615 -9.82 -22.10 13.90
CA CYS A 615 -8.97 -21.73 15.04
C CYS A 615 -8.41 -22.94 15.81
N VAL A 616 -9.16 -24.03 15.86
CA VAL A 616 -8.71 -25.29 16.51
C VAL A 616 -7.58 -26.00 15.76
N LEU A 617 -7.38 -25.68 14.46
CA LEU A 617 -6.31 -26.21 13.63
C LEU A 617 -5.13 -25.24 13.51
N ASP A 618 -5.25 -24.05 14.05
CA ASP A 618 -4.19 -23.05 13.99
C ASP A 618 -3.07 -23.39 15.00
N PHE A 619 -1.82 -23.38 14.54
CA PHE A 619 -0.65 -23.52 15.43
C PHE A 619 -0.46 -22.24 16.26
N PRO A 620 -0.18 -22.31 17.59
CA PRO A 620 0.12 -23.50 18.37
C PRO A 620 -1.10 -24.20 19.00
N ASN A 621 -2.32 -23.70 18.84
CA ASN A 621 -3.52 -24.24 19.49
C ASN A 621 -3.71 -25.74 19.21
N CYS A 622 -3.51 -26.19 17.96
CA CYS A 622 -3.73 -27.57 17.53
C CYS A 622 -2.77 -28.60 18.14
N VAL A 623 -1.65 -28.18 18.74
CA VAL A 623 -0.66 -29.08 19.34
C VAL A 623 -0.71 -29.11 20.87
N VAL A 624 -1.44 -28.17 21.50
CA VAL A 624 -1.56 -28.07 22.96
C VAL A 624 -2.89 -28.64 23.45
N HIS A 625 -3.97 -28.45 22.68
CA HIS A 625 -5.31 -28.83 23.06
C HIS A 625 -5.78 -30.09 22.32
N GLU A 626 -6.53 -30.94 23.00
CA GLU A 626 -7.21 -32.06 22.33
C GLU A 626 -8.15 -31.50 21.24
N MET A 627 -8.00 -32.02 20.02
CA MET A 627 -8.80 -31.57 18.91
C MET A 627 -10.26 -32.02 19.07
N PRO A 628 -11.23 -31.09 19.09
CA PRO A 628 -12.61 -31.44 19.10
C PRO A 628 -13.00 -32.14 17.79
N GLU A 629 -14.01 -32.97 17.84
CA GLU A 629 -14.57 -33.60 16.65
C GLU A 629 -15.13 -32.53 15.71
N LEU A 630 -14.51 -32.37 14.54
CA LEU A 630 -14.91 -31.41 13.54
C LEU A 630 -16.21 -31.87 12.87
N THR A 631 -17.22 -31.01 12.88
CA THR A 631 -18.48 -31.21 12.17
C THR A 631 -18.63 -30.22 11.02
N ALA A 632 -19.46 -30.54 10.03
CA ALA A 632 -19.71 -29.61 8.92
C ALA A 632 -20.30 -28.27 9.44
N GLU A 633 -21.14 -28.31 10.49
CA GLU A 633 -21.72 -27.11 11.10
C GLU A 633 -20.66 -26.25 11.79
N SER A 634 -19.67 -26.85 12.46
CA SER A 634 -18.57 -26.12 13.09
C SER A 634 -17.66 -25.43 12.06
N LEU A 635 -17.44 -26.04 10.89
CA LEU A 635 -16.69 -25.47 9.80
C LEU A 635 -17.44 -24.32 9.10
N GLU A 636 -18.76 -24.39 8.96
CA GLU A 636 -19.58 -23.30 8.41
C GLU A 636 -19.72 -22.12 9.37
N ALA A 637 -19.78 -22.36 10.67
CA ALA A 637 -19.84 -21.31 11.68
C ALA A 637 -18.61 -20.39 11.63
N GLY A 638 -17.44 -20.96 11.37
CA GLY A 638 -16.16 -20.25 11.24
C GLY A 638 -15.80 -19.49 12.51
N ASP A 639 -14.83 -18.60 12.38
CA ASP A 639 -14.38 -17.72 13.45
C ASP A 639 -15.44 -16.68 13.85
N ALA A 640 -15.49 -16.35 15.14
CA ALA A 640 -16.40 -15.34 15.69
C ALA A 640 -16.06 -13.89 15.24
N ASN A 641 -14.90 -13.68 14.64
CA ASN A 641 -14.45 -12.37 14.21
C ASN A 641 -15.34 -11.77 13.11
N GLN A 642 -15.65 -10.48 13.23
CA GLN A 642 -16.46 -9.75 12.26
C GLN A 642 -15.75 -9.56 10.91
N PHE A 643 -14.43 -9.68 10.87
CA PHE A 643 -13.61 -9.48 9.68
C PHE A 643 -12.35 -10.34 9.73
N CYS A 644 -11.83 -10.68 8.53
CA CYS A 644 -10.55 -11.33 8.38
C CYS A 644 -9.44 -10.28 8.33
N TRP A 645 -8.54 -10.30 9.33
CA TRP A 645 -7.46 -9.31 9.44
C TRP A 645 -6.59 -9.25 8.18
N ARG A 646 -6.10 -10.38 7.69
CA ARG A 646 -5.24 -10.46 6.50
C ARG A 646 -5.88 -9.92 5.24
N ASN A 647 -7.20 -10.08 5.09
CA ASN A 647 -7.93 -9.60 3.92
C ASN A 647 -8.08 -8.08 3.94
N LEU A 648 -8.40 -7.52 5.10
CA LEU A 648 -8.49 -6.07 5.27
C LEU A 648 -7.12 -5.40 5.13
N PHE A 649 -6.07 -5.98 5.72
CA PHE A 649 -4.68 -5.55 5.58
C PHE A 649 -4.24 -5.53 4.11
N SER A 650 -4.52 -6.61 3.37
CA SER A 650 -4.22 -6.72 1.94
C SER A 650 -4.94 -5.66 1.11
N CYS A 651 -6.21 -5.42 1.37
CA CYS A 651 -6.98 -4.37 0.70
C CYS A 651 -6.36 -2.99 0.91
N ILE A 652 -5.98 -2.66 2.15
CA ILE A 652 -5.34 -1.36 2.45
C ILE A 652 -3.99 -1.25 1.73
N ASN A 653 -3.17 -2.31 1.75
CA ASN A 653 -1.88 -2.32 1.05
C ASN A 653 -2.03 -2.11 -0.45
N LEU A 654 -2.95 -2.81 -1.11
CA LEU A 654 -3.21 -2.67 -2.53
C LEU A 654 -3.69 -1.26 -2.90
N LEU A 655 -4.56 -0.65 -2.10
CA LEU A 655 -4.96 0.76 -2.29
C LEU A 655 -3.79 1.73 -2.10
N ARG A 656 -2.91 1.46 -1.15
CA ARG A 656 -1.70 2.26 -0.91
C ARG A 656 -0.71 2.14 -2.07
N ILE A 657 -0.52 0.95 -2.62
CA ILE A 657 0.29 0.72 -3.82
C ILE A 657 -0.30 1.51 -4.99
N LEU A 658 -1.59 1.36 -5.26
CA LEU A 658 -2.27 2.07 -6.34
C LEU A 658 -2.12 3.60 -6.20
N ASN A 659 -2.25 4.12 -4.99
CA ASN A 659 -2.03 5.54 -4.70
C ASN A 659 -0.58 5.98 -4.94
N LYS A 660 0.42 5.13 -4.63
CA LYS A 660 1.82 5.43 -4.90
C LYS A 660 2.15 5.46 -6.39
N LEU A 661 1.60 4.53 -7.16
CA LEU A 661 1.82 4.45 -8.61
C LEU A 661 1.22 5.63 -9.37
N THR A 662 0.08 6.14 -8.91
CA THR A 662 -0.70 7.14 -9.65
C THR A 662 -0.55 8.58 -9.16
N LYS A 663 -0.11 8.77 -7.91
CA LYS A 663 0.02 10.11 -7.33
C LYS A 663 1.04 10.96 -8.09
N TRP A 664 0.63 12.13 -8.61
CA TRP A 664 1.44 13.08 -9.35
C TRP A 664 1.88 12.62 -10.75
N LYS A 665 1.32 11.53 -11.25
CA LYS A 665 1.54 11.02 -12.60
C LYS A 665 0.25 11.20 -13.39
N HIS A 666 0.27 12.12 -14.37
CA HIS A 666 -0.92 12.49 -15.11
C HIS A 666 -1.46 11.30 -15.93
N SER A 667 -0.65 10.71 -16.77
CA SER A 667 -1.05 9.57 -17.61
C SER A 667 -1.49 8.35 -16.81
N ARG A 668 -0.82 8.03 -15.69
CA ARG A 668 -1.23 6.93 -14.80
C ARG A 668 -2.56 7.22 -14.10
N THR A 669 -2.84 8.49 -13.79
CA THR A 669 -4.17 8.91 -13.29
C THR A 669 -5.24 8.77 -14.37
N MET A 670 -4.92 9.12 -15.62
CA MET A 670 -5.83 8.91 -16.75
C MET A 670 -6.13 7.44 -16.99
N MET A 671 -5.17 6.52 -16.77
CA MET A 671 -5.45 5.08 -16.80
C MET A 671 -6.54 4.67 -15.81
N LEU A 672 -6.56 5.26 -14.58
CA LEU A 672 -7.65 4.99 -13.62
C LEU A 672 -9.01 5.42 -14.16
N VAL A 673 -9.07 6.54 -14.87
CA VAL A 673 -10.30 7.04 -15.47
C VAL A 673 -10.74 6.14 -16.61
N VAL A 674 -9.83 5.80 -17.53
CA VAL A 674 -10.08 4.90 -18.67
C VAL A 674 -10.56 3.52 -18.20
N PHE A 675 -9.97 2.96 -17.15
CA PHE A 675 -10.40 1.68 -16.56
C PHE A 675 -11.68 1.80 -15.70
N LYS A 676 -12.37 2.94 -15.76
CA LYS A 676 -13.62 3.18 -15.01
C LYS A 676 -13.49 2.81 -13.51
N SER A 677 -12.38 3.21 -12.89
CA SER A 677 -12.08 2.84 -11.50
C SER A 677 -12.98 3.51 -10.47
N ALA A 678 -13.60 4.64 -10.78
CA ALA A 678 -14.41 5.41 -9.84
C ALA A 678 -15.62 4.63 -9.27
N PRO A 679 -16.44 3.90 -10.05
CA PRO A 679 -17.50 3.05 -9.52
C PRO A 679 -16.96 1.92 -8.63
N ILE A 680 -15.84 1.31 -9.01
CA ILE A 680 -15.19 0.22 -8.26
C ILE A 680 -14.75 0.73 -6.88
N LEU A 681 -14.02 1.85 -6.87
CA LEU A 681 -13.53 2.48 -5.64
C LEU A 681 -14.68 3.00 -4.76
N LYS A 682 -15.76 3.53 -5.37
CA LYS A 682 -16.94 3.97 -4.63
C LYS A 682 -17.60 2.81 -3.87
N ARG A 683 -17.67 1.60 -4.46
CA ARG A 683 -18.18 0.41 -3.75
C ARG A 683 -17.32 0.06 -2.54
N ALA A 684 -16.01 0.21 -2.62
CA ALA A 684 -15.07 -0.04 -1.52
C ALA A 684 -15.27 0.93 -0.33
N LEU A 685 -15.90 2.09 -0.50
CA LEU A 685 -16.26 2.99 0.60
C LEU A 685 -17.32 2.41 1.54
N LYS A 686 -18.04 1.35 1.14
CA LYS A 686 -19.00 0.66 2.02
C LYS A 686 -18.30 0.02 3.22
N VAL A 687 -17.02 -0.30 3.12
CA VAL A 687 -16.22 -0.81 4.24
C VAL A 687 -15.97 0.34 5.22
N LYS A 688 -16.52 0.26 6.41
CA LYS A 688 -16.37 1.27 7.46
C LYS A 688 -15.07 1.08 8.24
N GLN A 689 -13.93 1.22 7.54
CA GLN A 689 -12.60 1.23 8.13
C GLN A 689 -11.86 2.50 7.66
N ALA A 690 -11.40 3.30 8.62
CA ALA A 690 -10.92 4.66 8.38
C ALA A 690 -9.72 4.74 7.42
N MET A 691 -8.73 3.83 7.56
CA MET A 691 -7.54 3.81 6.70
C MET A 691 -7.87 3.41 5.26
N MET A 692 -8.72 2.40 5.08
CA MET A 692 -9.20 1.97 3.77
C MET A 692 -9.97 3.10 3.09
N GLN A 693 -10.94 3.72 3.79
CA GLN A 693 -11.71 4.84 3.27
C GLN A 693 -10.82 6.02 2.87
N LEU A 694 -9.81 6.35 3.69
CA LEU A 694 -8.87 7.43 3.37
C LEU A 694 -8.16 7.21 2.05
N TYR A 695 -7.64 5.99 1.80
CA TYR A 695 -6.92 5.73 0.55
C TYR A 695 -7.84 5.63 -0.66
N VAL A 696 -9.05 5.11 -0.50
CA VAL A 696 -10.09 5.17 -1.54
C VAL A 696 -10.42 6.62 -1.89
N LEU A 697 -10.63 7.49 -0.88
CA LEU A 697 -10.93 8.90 -1.09
C LEU A 697 -9.74 9.66 -1.72
N LYS A 698 -8.48 9.33 -1.37
CA LYS A 698 -7.29 9.88 -2.04
C LYS A 698 -7.28 9.53 -3.53
N LEU A 699 -7.59 8.27 -3.89
CA LEU A 699 -7.65 7.83 -5.28
C LEU A 699 -8.82 8.46 -6.05
N LEU A 700 -9.97 8.65 -5.41
CA LEU A 700 -11.10 9.37 -6.01
C LEU A 700 -10.76 10.85 -6.20
N LYS A 701 -10.11 11.50 -5.22
CA LYS A 701 -9.71 12.90 -5.30
C LYS A 701 -8.88 13.21 -6.55
N ILE A 702 -7.87 12.39 -6.85
CA ILE A 702 -6.99 12.63 -8.01
C ILE A 702 -7.71 12.48 -9.36
N GLN A 703 -8.85 11.78 -9.39
CA GLN A 703 -9.65 11.56 -10.59
C GLN A 703 -10.77 12.61 -10.80
N THR A 704 -11.20 13.29 -9.74
CA THR A 704 -12.41 14.13 -9.76
C THR A 704 -12.41 15.20 -10.86
N LYS A 705 -11.25 15.80 -11.15
CA LYS A 705 -11.14 16.82 -12.21
C LYS A 705 -11.30 16.25 -13.62
N TYR A 706 -11.10 14.94 -13.82
CA TYR A 706 -11.20 14.26 -15.11
C TYR A 706 -12.54 13.53 -15.30
N LEU A 707 -13.34 13.37 -14.24
CA LEU A 707 -14.63 12.66 -14.29
C LEU A 707 -15.80 13.52 -14.73
N GLY A 708 -15.55 14.77 -15.10
CA GLY A 708 -16.55 15.69 -15.60
C GLY A 708 -17.48 16.29 -14.53
N ARG A 709 -18.16 17.36 -14.91
CA ARG A 709 -19.03 18.14 -14.02
C ARG A 709 -20.26 17.34 -13.56
N GLN A 710 -20.84 16.53 -14.47
CA GLN A 710 -22.02 15.73 -14.16
C GLN A 710 -21.73 14.68 -13.08
N TRP A 711 -20.59 13.99 -13.18
CA TRP A 711 -20.18 13.03 -12.17
C TRP A 711 -20.03 13.70 -10.79
N ARG A 712 -19.38 14.87 -10.74
CA ARG A 712 -19.19 15.61 -9.48
C ARG A 712 -20.55 15.99 -8.86
N LYS A 713 -21.50 16.49 -9.66
CA LYS A 713 -22.86 16.83 -9.19
C LYS A 713 -23.59 15.61 -8.62
N SER A 714 -23.52 14.46 -9.29
CA SER A 714 -24.21 13.24 -8.85
C SER A 714 -23.51 12.52 -7.67
N ASN A 715 -22.28 12.91 -7.31
CA ASN A 715 -21.52 12.27 -6.24
C ASN A 715 -21.14 13.23 -5.10
N MET A 716 -22.03 14.16 -4.74
CA MET A 716 -21.77 15.18 -3.72
C MET A 716 -21.42 14.61 -2.35
N LYS A 717 -22.03 13.48 -1.93
CA LYS A 717 -21.65 12.78 -0.68
C LYS A 717 -20.16 12.36 -0.71
N THR A 718 -19.68 11.85 -1.83
CA THR A 718 -18.26 11.48 -2.01
C THR A 718 -17.36 12.73 -2.03
N MET A 719 -17.79 13.80 -2.71
CA MET A 719 -17.06 15.08 -2.73
C MET A 719 -16.92 15.66 -1.32
N SER A 720 -18.01 15.64 -0.54
CA SER A 720 -18.01 16.06 0.86
C SER A 720 -17.06 15.23 1.74
N ALA A 721 -17.08 13.91 1.57
CA ALA A 721 -16.17 13.00 2.28
C ALA A 721 -14.70 13.24 1.91
N ILE A 722 -14.39 13.53 0.64
CA ILE A 722 -13.03 13.91 0.22
C ILE A 722 -12.62 15.21 0.92
N TYR A 723 -13.49 16.23 0.93
CA TYR A 723 -13.22 17.50 1.59
C TYR A 723 -12.94 17.31 3.09
N GLN A 724 -13.70 16.48 3.78
CA GLN A 724 -13.58 16.27 5.22
C GLN A 724 -12.34 15.44 5.61
N LYS A 725 -12.00 14.43 4.81
CA LYS A 725 -11.03 13.39 5.23
C LYS A 725 -9.68 13.45 4.52
N VAL A 726 -9.59 14.07 3.34
CA VAL A 726 -8.34 14.10 2.56
C VAL A 726 -7.67 15.46 2.70
N ARG A 727 -6.34 15.47 2.83
CA ARG A 727 -5.55 16.70 2.91
C ARG A 727 -5.78 17.61 1.71
N HIS A 728 -6.01 18.88 1.97
CA HIS A 728 -6.11 19.93 0.97
C HIS A 728 -4.77 20.60 0.70
N ARG A 729 -4.66 21.21 -0.46
CA ARG A 729 -3.67 22.18 -0.82
C ARG A 729 -4.35 23.54 -0.99
N LEU A 730 -3.60 24.62 -0.85
CA LEU A 730 -4.14 25.95 -1.02
C LEU A 730 -4.59 26.26 -2.46
N ASN A 731 -3.91 25.66 -3.45
CA ASN A 731 -4.29 25.74 -4.87
C ASN A 731 -4.95 24.46 -5.37
N ASP A 732 -5.76 23.83 -4.56
CA ASP A 732 -6.37 22.54 -4.89
C ASP A 732 -7.68 22.77 -5.67
N ASP A 733 -7.62 22.67 -6.97
CA ASP A 733 -8.72 22.85 -7.91
C ASP A 733 -9.54 21.58 -8.19
N TRP A 734 -9.25 20.48 -7.45
CA TRP A 734 -9.87 19.18 -7.68
C TRP A 734 -11.42 19.21 -7.75
N ALA A 735 -12.06 20.14 -7.04
CA ALA A 735 -13.51 20.30 -7.01
C ALA A 735 -14.05 21.12 -8.19
N TYR A 736 -13.21 21.92 -8.83
CA TYR A 736 -13.59 22.89 -9.84
C TYR A 736 -13.02 22.60 -11.23
N GLY A 737 -12.22 21.53 -11.38
CA GLY A 737 -11.51 21.22 -12.62
C GLY A 737 -12.39 21.45 -13.84
N ASN A 738 -11.91 22.24 -14.79
CA ASN A 738 -12.54 22.50 -16.05
C ASN A 738 -12.17 21.41 -17.04
N ASP A 739 -13.11 20.99 -17.88
CA ASP A 739 -12.86 20.06 -18.98
C ASP A 739 -11.86 20.65 -20.00
N ILE A 740 -11.68 21.98 -19.98
CA ILE A 740 -10.74 22.74 -20.81
C ILE A 740 -9.28 22.47 -20.42
N ASP A 741 -9.00 22.12 -19.14
CA ASP A 741 -7.65 21.78 -18.66
C ASP A 741 -7.30 20.29 -18.80
N ALA A 742 -8.16 19.50 -19.44
CA ALA A 742 -7.84 18.13 -19.81
C ALA A 742 -6.72 18.14 -20.86
N ARG A 743 -5.47 18.21 -20.41
CA ARG A 743 -4.31 18.09 -21.28
C ARG A 743 -4.35 16.76 -22.00
N PRO A 744 -4.05 16.73 -23.31
CA PRO A 744 -3.84 15.45 -23.97
C PRO A 744 -2.79 14.68 -23.17
N TRP A 745 -3.04 13.42 -22.89
CA TRP A 745 -2.10 12.56 -22.18
C TRP A 745 -1.41 11.63 -23.16
N ASP A 746 -0.09 11.63 -23.08
CA ASP A 746 0.74 10.68 -23.81
C ASP A 746 1.50 9.83 -22.78
N PHE A 747 0.97 8.61 -22.58
CA PHE A 747 1.55 7.69 -21.63
C PHE A 747 2.98 7.29 -22.03
N GLN A 748 3.21 7.07 -23.32
CA GLN A 748 4.52 6.65 -23.80
C GLN A 748 5.54 7.76 -23.64
N ALA A 749 5.22 8.98 -24.03
CA ALA A 749 6.14 10.12 -23.89
C ALA A 749 6.50 10.38 -22.42
N GLU A 750 5.53 10.38 -21.51
CA GLU A 750 5.79 10.57 -20.07
C GLU A 750 6.65 9.45 -19.48
N GLU A 751 6.38 8.19 -19.83
CA GLU A 751 7.13 7.05 -19.31
C GLU A 751 8.51 6.92 -19.96
N CYS A 752 8.67 7.29 -21.24
CA CYS A 752 9.98 7.32 -21.90
C CYS A 752 10.90 8.40 -21.28
N ALA A 753 10.38 9.61 -21.06
CA ALA A 753 11.14 10.68 -20.40
C ALA A 753 11.56 10.28 -18.97
N LEU A 754 10.66 9.60 -18.24
CA LEU A 754 10.97 9.09 -16.92
C LEU A 754 12.06 8.01 -16.98
N ARG A 755 11.99 7.08 -17.94
CA ARG A 755 12.97 6.02 -18.14
C ARG A 755 14.35 6.59 -18.45
N GLU A 756 14.44 7.59 -19.32
CA GLU A 756 15.70 8.24 -19.65
C GLU A 756 16.39 8.81 -18.40
N ASN A 757 15.64 9.48 -17.53
CA ASN A 757 16.18 10.01 -16.28
C ASN A 757 16.63 8.89 -15.31
N ILE A 758 15.89 7.78 -15.25
CA ILE A 758 16.24 6.61 -14.44
C ILE A 758 17.51 5.95 -14.97
N GLU A 759 17.64 5.78 -16.29
CA GLU A 759 18.82 5.20 -16.93
C GLU A 759 20.07 6.05 -16.71
N LYS A 760 19.96 7.38 -16.85
CA LYS A 760 21.03 8.32 -16.52
C LYS A 760 21.48 8.19 -15.06
N PHE A 761 20.52 8.13 -14.13
CA PHE A 761 20.81 7.92 -12.70
C PHE A 761 21.51 6.58 -12.44
N ASN A 762 20.95 5.47 -12.93
CA ASN A 762 21.54 4.14 -12.72
C ASN A 762 22.91 4.00 -13.34
N SER A 763 23.07 4.49 -14.56
CA SER A 763 24.36 4.46 -15.25
C SER A 763 25.43 5.27 -14.54
N ARG A 764 25.10 6.47 -14.04
CA ARG A 764 26.04 7.29 -13.28
C ARG A 764 26.44 6.64 -11.95
N ARG A 765 25.46 6.06 -11.23
CA ARG A 765 25.66 5.58 -9.87
C ARG A 765 26.24 4.18 -9.78
N TYR A 766 25.87 3.29 -10.71
CA TYR A 766 26.20 1.85 -10.63
C TYR A 766 27.13 1.34 -11.72
N ASP A 767 27.29 2.06 -12.83
CA ASP A 767 28.10 1.63 -13.97
C ASP A 767 29.53 2.15 -13.82
N LYS A 768 30.36 1.38 -13.10
CA LYS A 768 31.77 1.74 -12.82
C LYS A 768 32.69 1.60 -14.04
N ASN A 769 32.24 0.96 -15.13
CA ASN A 769 33.07 0.61 -16.30
C ASN A 769 33.00 1.65 -17.42
N LYS A 770 32.51 2.86 -17.19
CA LYS A 770 32.53 3.90 -18.23
C LYS A 770 33.91 4.51 -18.39
N ASN A 771 34.78 3.81 -19.11
CA ASN A 771 35.79 4.47 -19.92
C ASN A 771 35.11 5.07 -21.16
N GLY A 772 34.27 6.07 -20.95
CA GLY A 772 33.61 6.80 -22.03
C GLY A 772 34.63 7.63 -22.78
N GLU A 773 34.60 7.59 -24.12
CA GLU A 773 35.41 8.44 -25.03
C GLU A 773 35.13 9.94 -24.85
N PHE A 774 34.14 10.33 -24.05
CA PHE A 774 33.75 11.69 -23.78
C PHE A 774 33.89 12.04 -22.31
N THR A 775 34.80 12.94 -21.97
CA THR A 775 34.80 13.58 -20.67
C THR A 775 33.60 14.51 -20.56
N PRO A 776 32.76 14.36 -19.50
CA PRO A 776 31.63 15.26 -19.30
C PRO A 776 32.13 16.71 -19.14
N VAL A 777 31.41 17.67 -19.72
CA VAL A 777 31.71 19.08 -19.66
C VAL A 777 30.62 19.80 -18.87
N ASP A 778 31.01 20.62 -17.92
CA ASP A 778 30.10 21.46 -17.18
C ASP A 778 29.55 22.59 -18.06
N ASN A 779 28.23 22.79 -18.02
CA ASN A 779 27.53 23.76 -18.85
C ASN A 779 27.24 25.10 -18.14
N CYS A 780 27.82 25.34 -16.97
CA CYS A 780 27.60 26.58 -16.24
C CYS A 780 28.90 27.34 -15.98
N LEU A 781 28.79 28.68 -15.89
CA LEU A 781 29.91 29.55 -15.61
C LEU A 781 30.61 29.27 -14.26
N GLN A 782 29.88 28.76 -13.28
CA GLN A 782 30.42 28.34 -11.97
C GLN A 782 31.44 27.21 -12.09
N SER A 783 31.21 26.24 -12.99
CA SER A 783 32.14 25.13 -13.18
C SER A 783 33.45 25.58 -13.84
N VAL A 784 33.38 26.56 -14.75
CA VAL A 784 34.55 27.12 -15.39
C VAL A 784 35.42 27.92 -14.40
N LEU A 785 34.79 28.55 -13.40
CA LEU A 785 35.46 29.31 -12.37
C LEU A 785 35.94 28.47 -11.18
N GLY A 786 35.54 27.20 -11.10
CA GLY A 786 35.91 26.25 -10.04
C GLY A 786 35.45 26.64 -8.64
N GLN A 787 34.51 27.56 -8.50
CA GLN A 787 33.98 28.01 -7.23
C GLN A 787 32.45 28.02 -7.24
N ARG A 788 31.87 27.40 -6.22
CA ARG A 788 30.47 27.59 -5.92
C ARG A 788 30.32 28.98 -5.25
N VAL A 789 29.57 29.85 -5.87
CA VAL A 789 29.22 31.14 -5.27
C VAL A 789 28.05 30.89 -4.34
N ASP A 790 28.30 30.84 -3.03
CA ASP A 790 27.27 30.86 -2.02
C ASP A 790 26.73 32.30 -1.92
N LEU A 791 25.58 32.52 -2.51
CA LEU A 791 24.88 33.79 -2.40
C LEU A 791 24.25 33.85 -1.00
N PRO A 792 24.37 34.98 -0.29
CA PRO A 792 23.76 35.15 1.02
C PRO A 792 22.25 34.97 0.95
N GLU A 793 21.64 34.49 2.04
CA GLU A 793 20.20 34.25 2.10
C GLU A 793 19.37 35.49 1.74
N ASP A 794 19.89 36.68 2.04
CA ASP A 794 19.28 37.97 1.71
C ASP A 794 19.10 38.19 0.19
N PHE A 795 19.97 37.61 -0.63
CA PHE A 795 19.88 37.69 -2.08
C PHE A 795 18.67 36.91 -2.63
N HIS A 796 18.32 35.81 -1.98
CA HIS A 796 17.16 35.03 -2.36
C HIS A 796 15.81 35.64 -1.94
N TYR A 797 15.81 36.54 -0.94
CA TYR A 797 14.60 37.11 -0.35
C TYR A 797 14.31 38.54 -0.72
N SER A 798 15.27 39.31 -1.21
CA SER A 798 15.09 40.71 -1.55
C SER A 798 16.04 41.17 -2.64
N TYR A 799 15.60 41.07 -3.88
CA TYR A 799 16.24 41.71 -5.03
C TYR A 799 16.37 43.23 -4.84
N GLU A 800 15.42 43.83 -4.15
CA GLU A 800 15.39 45.23 -3.79
C GLU A 800 16.53 45.62 -2.84
N MET A 801 16.73 44.85 -1.76
CA MET A 801 17.88 45.06 -0.87
C MET A 801 19.22 44.80 -1.56
N TRP A 802 19.29 43.85 -2.50
CA TRP A 802 20.48 43.61 -3.29
C TRP A 802 20.76 44.80 -4.21
N LEU A 803 19.74 45.32 -4.89
CA LEU A 803 19.89 46.53 -5.72
C LEU A 803 20.33 47.74 -4.88
N GLU A 804 19.71 48.00 -3.73
CA GLU A 804 20.11 49.05 -2.82
C GLU A 804 21.56 48.90 -2.35
N ARG A 805 21.96 47.71 -1.97
CA ARG A 805 23.27 47.44 -1.41
C ARG A 805 24.39 47.40 -2.45
N GLU A 806 24.18 46.78 -3.59
CA GLU A 806 25.25 46.48 -4.56
C GLU A 806 25.21 47.39 -5.81
N VAL A 807 24.06 47.94 -6.14
CA VAL A 807 23.92 48.79 -7.33
C VAL A 807 23.78 50.28 -6.98
N PHE A 808 22.92 50.59 -6.00
CA PHE A 808 22.58 51.98 -5.68
C PHE A 808 23.37 52.57 -4.49
N SER A 809 24.04 51.74 -3.70
CA SER A 809 24.85 52.21 -2.57
C SER A 809 26.19 52.83 -3.04
N GLN A 810 26.64 52.53 -4.23
CA GLN A 810 27.81 53.17 -4.80
C GLN A 810 27.37 54.42 -5.57
N PRO A 811 27.88 55.59 -5.24
CA PRO A 811 27.58 56.81 -5.99
C PRO A 811 28.09 56.63 -7.41
N ILE A 812 27.21 56.64 -8.38
CA ILE A 812 27.60 56.61 -9.81
C ILE A 812 28.36 57.90 -10.09
N GLN A 813 29.63 57.78 -10.34
CA GLN A 813 30.47 58.93 -10.74
C GLN A 813 30.17 59.30 -12.20
N TRP A 814 29.08 60.02 -12.37
CA TRP A 814 28.64 60.48 -13.69
C TRP A 814 29.72 61.33 -14.44
N GLU A 815 30.59 61.99 -13.69
CA GLU A 815 31.71 62.80 -14.28
C GLU A 815 32.75 61.95 -14.99
N GLY A 816 32.97 60.68 -14.54
CA GLY A 816 33.86 59.72 -15.19
C GLY A 816 33.28 59.13 -16.49
N LEU A 817 31.97 58.92 -16.54
CA LEU A 817 31.28 58.38 -17.71
C LEU A 817 31.10 59.44 -18.85
N LEU A 818 31.13 60.70 -18.52
CA LEU A 818 30.99 61.78 -19.52
C LEU A 818 32.31 62.25 -20.10
N GLN A 819 33.47 61.76 -19.59
CA GLN A 819 34.79 62.10 -20.10
C GLN A 819 35.36 61.09 -21.11
N GLU A 820 34.74 60.01 -21.35
CA GLU A 820 35.09 58.95 -22.33
C GLU A 820 34.29 59.02 -23.63
N GLN A 821 33.66 60.17 -23.97
CA GLN A 821 33.12 60.43 -25.32
C GLN A 821 33.98 61.39 -26.06
#